data_478de7d3dc839427b57786be43ef0777
#
_entry.id   478de7d3dc839427b57786be43ef0777
#
_cell.length_a   1.000
_cell.length_b   1.000
_cell.length_c   1.000
_cell.angle_alpha   90.00
_cell.angle_beta   90.00
_cell.angle_gamma   90.00
#
_symmetry.space_group_name_H-M   'P 1'
#
loop_
_entity.id
_entity.type
_entity.pdbx_description
1 polymer ?
#
loop_
_entity_poly.entity_id
_entity_poly.type
_entity_poly.pdbx_seq_one_letter_code
_entity_poly.pdbx_strand_id
1 'polypeptide(L)'
;YKRQAYYTGGIAAGAYGAFAGAAAATAVSVGGSMLVNAVIPSPSSSLSSSYSSSSLETSPTYSLNAQGNQAKLGGVIPVLYGRHIIYPDFAAKPYTEYKDNEQYLCQLHVLTQGYCEVEQIRIDDTPISSFAEVEYEIVEPNREVTLFNPNVVMAPEIAGQELLKDEYVGGFVVNPEDTQINKISIDVVMSAGLYYANDSGGLSEKSIQWQIEARTIDDEGNAVDDWFVLGTETYSAAQNKPIRLTYNYSVDMGRYEVRATRLDVKDTSARAAHSIYWESLKGHMETPATFGEMTLLVIKMRATNNLSSNSSRKINAIITRKVRKWNGQSGWSEPVASRSIAWAIADILKAQYGGRLPDERIHLMELEQLDKVWENRGDYFDGIFDSATTIWEAVSKVARCGRALPILQSGMVRIIRDEPKTIPTAMFTPRNIIKDSFSIEYIMPSEDTADSVKVQYFSNKYWKYDDVITKLSDSTEENPANVDLFGCTDKDHAEREGYYMCACNRYRRKYITFQTELEGLIPTYGDLISIVHDMCEWGQGGEVLSIFGNMLKLSENLIWKPGEEHFISFRLADGSMSSAFPATRGAVDSEVVLSTMPDFEIYTGTARERTHFAFGTKGKMSMMAKVIGVRPRGDTVEISCVNESEGVYKT
;
A
#
# COMPACT_ATOMS: atom_id res chain seq x y z
N TYR A 1 -7.93 -19.77 10.33
CA TYR A 1 -9.17 -19.05 10.65
C TYR A 1 -9.22 -18.47 12.07
N LYS A 2 -8.57 -19.07 13.07
CA LYS A 2 -8.57 -18.55 14.47
C LYS A 2 -7.51 -17.47 14.77
N ARG A 3 -6.60 -17.12 13.87
CA ARG A 3 -5.53 -16.13 14.13
C ARG A 3 -5.76 -14.72 13.56
N GLN A 4 -6.77 -14.50 12.74
CA GLN A 4 -7.20 -13.13 12.39
C GLN A 4 -7.81 -12.36 13.59
N ALA A 5 -8.29 -13.08 14.60
CA ALA A 5 -8.92 -12.48 15.78
C ALA A 5 -7.94 -11.83 16.80
N TYR A 6 -6.62 -12.09 16.70
CA TYR A 6 -5.65 -11.57 17.67
C TYR A 6 -5.19 -10.12 17.42
N TYR A 7 -5.44 -9.59 16.23
CA TYR A 7 -5.09 -8.19 15.90
C TYR A 7 -6.20 -7.18 16.24
N THR A 8 -7.39 -7.63 16.62
CA THR A 8 -8.56 -6.76 16.78
C THR A 8 -8.88 -6.35 18.22
N GLY A 9 -8.29 -7.02 19.24
CA GLY A 9 -8.62 -6.77 20.65
C GLY A 9 -7.83 -5.66 21.34
N GLY A 10 -6.67 -5.26 20.80
CA GLY A 10 -5.76 -4.31 21.46
C GLY A 10 -5.88 -2.85 21.00
N ILE A 11 -6.58 -2.60 19.90
CA ILE A 11 -6.59 -1.28 19.24
C ILE A 11 -7.73 -0.37 19.74
N ALA A 12 -8.81 -0.92 20.29
CA ALA A 12 -10.00 -0.13 20.58
C ALA A 12 -9.91 0.80 21.80
N ALA A 13 -9.09 0.48 22.80
CA ALA A 13 -9.00 1.28 24.04
C ALA A 13 -7.70 2.10 24.18
N GLY A 14 -6.59 1.66 23.54
CA GLY A 14 -5.30 2.36 23.57
C GLY A 14 -5.05 3.30 22.38
N ALA A 15 -5.75 3.10 21.26
CA ALA A 15 -5.51 3.81 20.02
C ALA A 15 -5.97 5.28 20.05
N TYR A 16 -7.00 5.60 20.80
CA TYR A 16 -7.47 7.00 20.91
C TYR A 16 -6.47 7.92 21.60
N GLY A 17 -5.77 7.44 22.63
CA GLY A 17 -4.71 8.20 23.29
C GLY A 17 -3.39 8.23 22.51
N ALA A 18 -3.02 7.11 21.88
CA ALA A 18 -1.80 7.00 21.08
C ALA A 18 -1.91 7.68 19.72
N PHE A 19 -3.11 7.69 19.11
CA PHE A 19 -3.38 8.42 17.86
C PHE A 19 -3.28 9.94 18.05
N ALA A 20 -3.84 10.49 19.12
CA ALA A 20 -3.73 11.91 19.39
C ALA A 20 -2.30 12.32 19.77
N GLY A 21 -1.58 11.51 20.53
CA GLY A 21 -0.21 11.77 20.92
C GLY A 21 0.81 11.56 19.79
N ALA A 22 0.66 10.53 18.99
CA ALA A 22 1.54 10.27 17.84
C ALA A 22 1.27 11.23 16.69
N ALA A 23 0.01 11.59 16.40
CA ALA A 23 -0.33 12.58 15.40
C ALA A 23 0.19 13.97 15.76
N ALA A 24 0.11 14.36 17.04
CA ALA A 24 0.67 15.63 17.49
C ALA A 24 2.21 15.63 17.51
N ALA A 25 2.84 14.55 17.96
CA ALA A 25 4.31 14.46 18.00
C ALA A 25 4.93 14.24 16.62
N THR A 26 4.26 13.48 15.73
CA THR A 26 4.74 13.23 14.37
C THR A 26 4.49 14.43 13.44
N ALA A 27 3.35 15.12 13.61
CA ALA A 27 3.08 16.35 12.85
C ALA A 27 4.11 17.44 13.13
N VAL A 28 4.74 17.41 14.28
CA VAL A 28 5.64 18.45 14.73
C VAL A 28 7.12 18.15 14.48
N SER A 29 7.58 16.92 14.68
CA SER A 29 8.95 16.53 14.33
C SER A 29 9.11 16.19 12.84
N VAL A 30 8.02 15.77 12.22
CA VAL A 30 7.98 15.35 10.82
C VAL A 30 7.45 16.47 9.92
N GLY A 31 6.55 17.35 10.40
CA GLY A 31 6.01 18.46 9.63
C GLY A 31 7.04 19.58 9.36
N GLY A 32 7.87 19.91 10.34
CA GLY A 32 8.92 20.92 10.17
C GLY A 32 10.02 20.43 9.23
N SER A 33 10.44 19.20 9.36
CA SER A 33 11.44 18.60 8.47
C SER A 33 10.85 18.05 7.18
N MET A 34 9.54 17.73 7.11
CA MET A 34 8.93 17.13 5.91
C MET A 34 8.77 18.06 4.74
N LEU A 35 8.48 19.36 4.95
CA LEU A 35 8.42 20.30 3.83
C LEU A 35 9.80 20.75 3.35
N VAL A 36 10.85 20.57 4.14
CA VAL A 36 12.21 21.00 3.78
C VAL A 36 13.24 19.87 3.82
N ASN A 37 13.18 18.96 4.81
CA ASN A 37 14.18 17.88 4.96
C ASN A 37 13.64 16.46 4.71
N ALA A 38 12.35 16.21 4.78
CA ALA A 38 11.79 14.90 4.45
C ALA A 38 11.46 14.77 2.97
N VAL A 39 11.39 15.87 2.26
CA VAL A 39 11.33 15.87 0.81
C VAL A 39 12.72 15.64 0.22
N ILE A 40 13.77 16.12 0.88
CA ILE A 40 15.16 15.93 0.46
C ILE A 40 16.01 15.65 1.71
N PRO A 41 16.30 14.38 2.04
CA PRO A 41 17.24 14.06 3.10
C PRO A 41 18.60 14.65 2.74
N SER A 42 19.23 15.36 3.69
CA SER A 42 20.61 15.82 3.53
C SER A 42 21.51 14.60 3.28
N PRO A 43 22.42 14.65 2.30
CA PRO A 43 23.42 13.60 2.16
C PRO A 43 24.28 13.59 3.43
N SER A 44 24.33 12.43 4.08
CA SER A 44 25.24 12.09 5.18
C SER A 44 25.39 13.11 6.31
N SER A 45 24.40 13.27 7.16
CA SER A 45 24.66 13.37 8.58
C SER A 45 24.06 12.14 9.25
N SER A 46 24.92 11.31 9.81
CA SER A 46 24.57 10.22 10.71
C SER A 46 23.97 10.80 11.99
N LEU A 47 22.79 11.38 11.90
CA LEU A 47 21.91 11.52 13.04
C LEU A 47 21.28 10.17 13.23
N SER A 48 21.96 9.35 14.04
CA SER A 48 21.38 8.21 14.73
C SER A 48 20.22 8.71 15.60
N SER A 49 19.06 8.99 14.97
CA SER A 49 17.83 8.87 15.67
C SER A 49 17.64 7.38 15.88
N SER A 50 17.84 6.95 17.13
CA SER A 50 17.47 5.63 17.62
C SER A 50 15.95 5.46 17.54
N TYR A 51 15.42 5.40 16.35
CA TYR A 51 14.27 4.58 16.09
C TYR A 51 14.82 3.17 15.94
N SER A 52 14.53 2.32 16.93
CA SER A 52 14.67 0.88 16.79
C SER A 52 14.11 0.54 15.40
N SER A 53 15.02 0.27 14.48
CA SER A 53 14.72 -0.40 13.25
C SER A 53 14.21 -1.77 13.63
N SER A 54 12.89 -1.90 13.86
CA SER A 54 12.23 -3.12 13.50
C SER A 54 12.61 -3.29 12.03
N SER A 55 13.44 -4.26 11.75
CA SER A 55 13.86 -4.64 10.41
C SER A 55 12.61 -4.64 9.53
N LEU A 56 12.43 -3.60 8.74
CA LEU A 56 11.46 -3.61 7.65
C LEU A 56 11.92 -4.76 6.77
N GLU A 57 11.23 -5.90 6.88
CA GLU A 57 11.45 -6.99 5.96
C GLU A 57 11.24 -6.41 4.57
N THR A 58 12.32 -6.39 3.79
CA THR A 58 12.26 -5.96 2.40
C THR A 58 11.23 -6.83 1.70
N SER A 59 10.20 -6.18 1.14
CA SER A 59 9.14 -6.88 0.42
C SER A 59 9.74 -7.85 -0.60
N PRO A 60 9.43 -9.14 -0.55
CA PRO A 60 9.93 -10.12 -1.52
C PRO A 60 9.46 -9.83 -2.95
N THR A 61 8.36 -9.09 -3.11
CA THR A 61 7.83 -8.65 -4.41
C THR A 61 8.74 -7.63 -5.07
N TYR A 62 9.49 -6.84 -4.29
CA TYR A 62 10.36 -5.78 -4.76
C TYR A 62 11.84 -6.16 -4.79
N SER A 63 12.22 -7.37 -4.40
CA SER A 63 13.61 -7.80 -4.51
C SER A 63 13.89 -8.31 -5.94
N LEU A 64 15.01 -7.88 -6.52
CA LEU A 64 15.54 -8.43 -7.77
C LEU A 64 15.85 -9.93 -7.68
N ASN A 65 15.87 -10.47 -6.47
CA ASN A 65 16.00 -11.86 -6.11
C ASN A 65 14.67 -12.48 -5.65
N ALA A 66 13.52 -11.94 -6.09
CA ALA A 66 12.24 -12.57 -5.79
C ALA A 66 12.29 -14.03 -6.21
N GLN A 67 12.60 -14.87 -5.25
CA GLN A 67 12.52 -16.33 -5.40
C GLN A 67 11.06 -16.65 -5.63
N GLY A 68 10.74 -17.47 -6.61
CA GLY A 68 9.39 -17.74 -7.09
C GLY A 68 8.33 -17.92 -6.02
N ASN A 69 7.11 -18.16 -6.44
CA ASN A 69 5.95 -18.33 -5.57
C ASN A 69 6.27 -19.21 -4.34
N GLN A 70 5.96 -18.75 -3.16
CA GLN A 70 6.29 -19.41 -1.89
C GLN A 70 5.02 -19.72 -1.08
N ALA A 71 5.11 -20.77 -0.26
CA ALA A 71 4.10 -21.03 0.76
C ALA A 71 4.55 -20.37 2.08
N LYS A 72 3.85 -19.30 2.50
CA LYS A 72 4.11 -18.58 3.76
C LYS A 72 2.98 -18.85 4.74
N LEU A 73 3.15 -19.87 5.56
CA LEU A 73 2.18 -20.14 6.62
C LEU A 73 2.16 -19.01 7.66
N GLY A 74 0.99 -18.37 7.83
CA GLY A 74 0.82 -17.23 8.72
C GLY A 74 1.40 -15.90 8.20
N GLY A 75 1.80 -15.85 6.93
CA GLY A 75 2.24 -14.63 6.26
C GLY A 75 1.12 -13.61 6.06
N VAL A 76 1.50 -12.39 5.71
CA VAL A 76 0.58 -11.30 5.39
C VAL A 76 -0.02 -11.55 4.00
N ILE A 77 -1.35 -11.46 3.90
CA ILE A 77 -2.03 -11.44 2.59
C ILE A 77 -1.76 -10.08 1.95
N PRO A 78 -1.19 -10.04 0.73
CA PRO A 78 -0.87 -8.77 0.09
C PRO A 78 -2.12 -7.96 -0.24
N VAL A 79 -2.06 -6.65 0.04
CA VAL A 79 -3.08 -5.68 -0.37
C VAL A 79 -2.47 -4.81 -1.47
N LEU A 80 -2.96 -4.98 -2.67
CA LEU A 80 -2.54 -4.18 -3.82
C LEU A 80 -3.52 -3.01 -4.01
N TYR A 81 -3.00 -1.84 -4.33
CA TYR A 81 -3.76 -0.70 -4.83
C TYR A 81 -3.21 -0.25 -6.18
N GLY A 82 -4.11 0.19 -7.06
CA GLY A 82 -3.75 0.56 -8.41
C GLY A 82 -3.48 -0.64 -9.33
N ARG A 83 -2.58 -0.47 -10.28
CA ARG A 83 -2.18 -1.44 -11.31
C ARG A 83 -0.73 -1.87 -11.10
N HIS A 84 -0.51 -3.14 -10.81
CA HIS A 84 0.85 -3.64 -10.55
C HIS A 84 1.03 -5.09 -11.02
N ILE A 85 2.28 -5.49 -11.25
CA ILE A 85 2.65 -6.89 -11.37
C ILE A 85 2.76 -7.51 -9.98
N ILE A 86 2.22 -8.71 -9.81
CA ILE A 86 2.31 -9.48 -8.57
C ILE A 86 2.89 -10.86 -8.84
N TYR A 87 3.70 -11.36 -7.90
CA TYR A 87 4.18 -12.73 -7.82
C TYR A 87 3.45 -13.42 -6.66
N PRO A 88 2.30 -14.04 -6.93
CA PRO A 88 1.39 -14.47 -5.88
C PRO A 88 1.95 -15.65 -5.10
N ASP A 89 1.78 -15.62 -3.77
CA ASP A 89 2.12 -16.73 -2.89
C ASP A 89 1.05 -17.84 -2.95
N PHE A 90 1.42 -19.06 -2.52
CA PHE A 90 0.47 -20.17 -2.45
C PHE A 90 -0.55 -19.96 -1.32
N ALA A 91 -1.84 -20.13 -1.66
CA ALA A 91 -2.93 -20.15 -0.69
C ALA A 91 -3.15 -21.54 -0.07
N ALA A 92 -2.79 -22.60 -0.79
CA ALA A 92 -2.81 -23.98 -0.33
C ALA A 92 -1.56 -24.71 -0.83
N LYS A 93 -1.21 -25.81 -0.16
CA LYS A 93 -0.08 -26.64 -0.58
C LYS A 93 -0.34 -27.21 -1.99
N PRO A 94 0.55 -26.99 -2.96
CA PRO A 94 0.43 -27.61 -4.27
C PRO A 94 0.45 -29.12 -4.19
N TYR A 95 -0.30 -29.78 -5.06
CA TYR A 95 -0.27 -31.21 -5.16
C TYR A 95 -0.33 -31.69 -6.61
N THR A 96 0.05 -32.97 -6.84
CA THR A 96 -0.03 -33.60 -8.15
C THR A 96 -1.07 -34.71 -8.17
N GLU A 97 -1.68 -34.94 -9.33
CA GLU A 97 -2.50 -36.09 -9.63
C GLU A 97 -2.15 -36.67 -10.99
N TYR A 98 -2.45 -37.96 -11.20
CA TYR A 98 -2.26 -38.62 -12.49
C TYR A 98 -3.59 -38.95 -13.14
N LYS A 99 -3.75 -38.58 -14.39
CA LYS A 99 -4.90 -38.92 -15.20
C LYS A 99 -4.42 -39.32 -16.60
N ASP A 100 -4.88 -40.49 -17.09
CA ASP A 100 -4.50 -41.01 -18.42
C ASP A 100 -2.96 -41.11 -18.62
N ASN A 101 -2.25 -41.50 -17.57
CA ASN A 101 -0.78 -41.58 -17.51
C ASN A 101 -0.06 -40.20 -17.62
N GLU A 102 -0.79 -39.11 -17.58
CA GLU A 102 -0.28 -37.74 -17.59
C GLU A 102 -0.28 -37.18 -16.16
N GLN A 103 0.75 -36.39 -15.82
CA GLN A 103 0.83 -35.72 -14.51
C GLN A 103 0.24 -34.31 -14.60
N TYR A 104 -0.62 -34.01 -13.67
CA TYR A 104 -1.21 -32.67 -13.47
C TYR A 104 -0.72 -32.08 -12.16
N LEU A 105 -0.26 -30.84 -12.20
CA LEU A 105 0.10 -30.05 -11.02
C LEU A 105 -1.02 -29.07 -10.73
N CYS A 106 -1.58 -29.13 -9.53
CA CYS A 106 -2.64 -28.26 -9.01
C CYS A 106 -2.04 -27.23 -8.07
N GLN A 107 -2.27 -25.95 -8.36
CA GLN A 107 -1.74 -24.81 -7.60
C GLN A 107 -2.83 -23.78 -7.33
N LEU A 108 -2.89 -23.30 -6.10
CA LEU A 108 -3.76 -22.23 -5.66
C LEU A 108 -2.93 -21.06 -5.15
N HIS A 109 -3.14 -19.88 -5.71
CA HIS A 109 -2.39 -18.67 -5.40
C HIS A 109 -3.29 -17.54 -4.91
N VAL A 110 -2.77 -16.70 -4.00
CA VAL A 110 -3.42 -15.46 -3.56
C VAL A 110 -2.94 -14.30 -4.42
N LEU A 111 -3.84 -13.66 -5.17
CA LEU A 111 -3.52 -12.45 -5.93
C LEU A 111 -3.51 -11.22 -5.00
N THR A 112 -4.59 -10.95 -4.32
CA THR A 112 -4.71 -9.81 -3.41
C THR A 112 -5.91 -9.95 -2.49
N GLN A 113 -5.89 -9.26 -1.38
CA GLN A 113 -7.07 -9.04 -0.55
C GLN A 113 -8.13 -8.24 -1.35
N GLY A 114 -9.41 -8.67 -1.32
CA GLY A 114 -10.53 -8.05 -2.02
C GLY A 114 -10.52 -8.26 -3.54
N TYR A 115 -11.33 -7.48 -4.27
CA TYR A 115 -11.57 -7.63 -5.70
C TYR A 115 -10.46 -7.01 -6.55
N CYS A 116 -10.09 -7.67 -7.65
CA CYS A 116 -9.22 -7.09 -8.67
C CYS A 116 -9.68 -7.46 -10.10
N GLU A 117 -9.20 -6.73 -11.06
CA GLU A 117 -9.25 -7.07 -12.48
C GLU A 117 -7.91 -7.67 -12.87
N VAL A 118 -7.92 -8.82 -13.54
CA VAL A 118 -6.70 -9.51 -13.98
C VAL A 118 -6.53 -9.25 -15.48
N GLU A 119 -5.46 -8.53 -15.83
CA GLU A 119 -5.18 -8.17 -17.23
C GLU A 119 -4.37 -9.25 -17.94
N GLN A 120 -3.36 -9.79 -17.29
CA GLN A 120 -2.46 -10.77 -17.86
C GLN A 120 -1.90 -11.69 -16.78
N ILE A 121 -1.92 -13.00 -17.05
CA ILE A 121 -1.24 -14.01 -16.25
C ILE A 121 -0.08 -14.56 -17.08
N ARG A 122 1.06 -14.78 -16.44
CA ARG A 122 2.29 -15.28 -17.10
C ARG A 122 2.91 -16.41 -16.29
N ILE A 123 3.60 -17.27 -17.00
CA ILE A 123 4.59 -18.22 -16.45
C ILE A 123 5.96 -17.70 -16.87
N ASP A 124 6.75 -17.26 -15.92
CA ASP A 124 7.93 -16.42 -16.13
C ASP A 124 7.54 -15.15 -16.96
N ASP A 125 8.06 -14.96 -18.15
CA ASP A 125 7.71 -13.83 -19.03
C ASP A 125 6.69 -14.18 -20.13
N THR A 126 6.26 -15.46 -20.19
CA THR A 126 5.37 -15.95 -21.26
C THR A 126 3.91 -15.91 -20.83
N PRO A 127 3.00 -15.30 -21.61
CA PRO A 127 1.57 -15.31 -21.32
C PRO A 127 1.02 -16.72 -21.16
N ILE A 128 0.18 -16.94 -20.15
CA ILE A 128 -0.41 -18.26 -19.85
C ILE A 128 -1.21 -18.83 -21.03
N SER A 129 -1.79 -17.97 -21.85
CA SER A 129 -2.53 -18.36 -23.08
C SER A 129 -1.66 -19.01 -24.16
N SER A 130 -0.33 -18.94 -24.03
CA SER A 130 0.60 -19.61 -24.94
C SER A 130 0.79 -21.10 -24.61
N PHE A 131 0.25 -21.57 -23.49
CA PHE A 131 0.35 -22.95 -23.03
C PHE A 131 -1.01 -23.63 -23.13
N ALA A 132 -1.18 -24.50 -24.12
CA ALA A 132 -2.42 -25.28 -24.31
C ALA A 132 -2.67 -26.31 -23.19
N GLU A 133 -1.64 -26.66 -22.45
CA GLU A 133 -1.65 -27.61 -21.34
C GLU A 133 -1.95 -27.01 -19.98
N VAL A 134 -2.29 -25.71 -19.92
CA VAL A 134 -2.61 -25.00 -18.68
C VAL A 134 -4.05 -24.55 -18.67
N GLU A 135 -4.76 -24.99 -17.65
CA GLU A 135 -6.11 -24.50 -17.31
C GLU A 135 -6.01 -23.59 -16.11
N TYR A 136 -6.77 -22.51 -16.09
CA TYR A 136 -6.81 -21.61 -14.95
C TYR A 136 -8.20 -21.05 -14.69
N GLU A 137 -8.43 -20.65 -13.45
CA GLU A 137 -9.65 -20.02 -12.95
C GLU A 137 -9.27 -18.81 -12.07
N ILE A 138 -9.99 -17.69 -12.21
CA ILE A 138 -9.90 -16.55 -11.31
C ILE A 138 -11.10 -16.61 -10.39
N VAL A 139 -10.86 -16.77 -9.09
CA VAL A 139 -11.90 -16.89 -8.08
C VAL A 139 -12.03 -15.58 -7.33
N GLU A 140 -13.20 -14.94 -7.46
CA GLU A 140 -13.53 -13.69 -6.76
C GLU A 140 -13.70 -13.93 -5.25
N PRO A 141 -13.61 -12.88 -4.42
CA PRO A 141 -13.82 -12.97 -2.98
C PRO A 141 -15.10 -13.73 -2.59
N ASN A 142 -14.98 -14.63 -1.61
CA ASN A 142 -16.05 -15.46 -1.07
C ASN A 142 -16.71 -16.41 -2.11
N ARG A 143 -16.06 -16.68 -3.24
CA ARG A 143 -16.48 -17.71 -4.20
C ARG A 143 -15.72 -19.00 -3.97
N GLU A 144 -16.31 -20.09 -4.43
CA GLU A 144 -15.73 -21.43 -4.36
C GLU A 144 -14.75 -21.65 -5.51
N VAL A 145 -13.68 -22.42 -5.23
CA VAL A 145 -12.76 -22.94 -6.23
C VAL A 145 -13.43 -24.11 -6.93
N THR A 146 -13.51 -24.07 -8.26
CA THR A 146 -14.23 -25.11 -9.04
C THR A 146 -13.31 -26.01 -9.89
N LEU A 147 -12.12 -25.53 -10.27
CA LEU A 147 -11.22 -26.25 -11.16
C LEU A 147 -10.66 -27.55 -10.55
N PHE A 148 -10.42 -27.57 -9.24
CA PHE A 148 -10.04 -28.74 -8.46
C PHE A 148 -10.33 -28.50 -6.96
N ASN A 149 -10.32 -29.56 -6.14
CA ASN A 149 -10.44 -29.41 -4.69
C ASN A 149 -9.12 -28.90 -4.10
N PRO A 150 -9.04 -27.69 -3.54
CA PRO A 150 -7.82 -27.16 -2.94
C PRO A 150 -7.55 -27.66 -1.52
N ASN A 151 -8.55 -28.28 -0.87
CA ASN A 151 -8.48 -28.74 0.51
C ASN A 151 -7.95 -30.19 0.57
N VAL A 152 -6.68 -30.35 0.14
CA VAL A 152 -5.99 -31.63 0.09
C VAL A 152 -4.83 -31.65 1.06
N VAL A 153 -4.81 -32.66 1.93
CA VAL A 153 -3.69 -32.98 2.79
C VAL A 153 -2.88 -34.13 2.20
N MET A 154 -1.57 -34.11 2.38
CA MET A 154 -0.66 -35.15 1.88
C MET A 154 0.09 -35.76 3.05
N ALA A 155 0.13 -37.08 3.14
CA ALA A 155 0.98 -37.79 4.07
C ALA A 155 2.45 -37.71 3.61
N PRO A 156 3.36 -37.10 4.38
CA PRO A 156 4.74 -36.89 3.95
C PRO A 156 5.61 -38.16 3.99
N GLU A 157 5.13 -39.21 4.63
CA GLU A 157 5.91 -40.42 4.96
C GLU A 157 5.98 -41.42 3.79
N ILE A 158 5.22 -41.20 2.73
CA ILE A 158 5.15 -42.08 1.58
C ILE A 158 5.99 -41.47 0.44
N ALA A 159 7.04 -42.12 0.07
CA ALA A 159 7.81 -41.76 -1.11
C ALA A 159 8.42 -43.02 -1.74
N GLY A 160 7.79 -43.53 -2.81
CA GLY A 160 8.37 -44.55 -3.68
C GLY A 160 8.63 -45.90 -3.01
N GLN A 161 7.75 -46.33 -2.08
CA GLN A 161 7.87 -47.64 -1.45
C GLN A 161 7.34 -48.73 -2.35
N GLU A 162 8.15 -49.79 -2.63
CA GLU A 162 7.72 -50.91 -3.45
C GLU A 162 6.68 -51.77 -2.70
N LEU A 163 5.58 -52.11 -3.35
CA LEU A 163 4.61 -53.07 -2.82
C LEU A 163 5.04 -54.50 -3.12
N LEU A 164 5.19 -55.30 -2.06
CA LEU A 164 5.56 -56.70 -2.14
C LEU A 164 4.42 -57.60 -1.68
N LYS A 165 4.42 -58.83 -2.17
CA LYS A 165 3.38 -59.80 -1.83
C LYS A 165 3.48 -60.22 -0.37
N ASP A 166 2.34 -60.32 0.28
CA ASP A 166 2.18 -60.70 1.68
C ASP A 166 2.91 -59.76 2.70
N GLU A 167 3.35 -58.58 2.24
CA GLU A 167 3.94 -57.53 3.06
C GLU A 167 3.07 -56.30 2.96
N TYR A 168 2.66 -55.73 4.13
CA TYR A 168 1.93 -54.47 4.18
C TYR A 168 2.89 -53.30 4.30
N VAL A 169 2.76 -52.37 3.38
CA VAL A 169 3.42 -51.06 3.44
C VAL A 169 2.46 -50.06 4.05
N GLY A 170 2.88 -49.33 5.08
CA GLY A 170 2.06 -48.33 5.75
C GLY A 170 1.54 -48.78 7.11
N GLY A 171 0.45 -48.37 7.46
CA GLY A 171 -0.18 -47.68 8.53
C GLY A 171 0.17 -46.19 8.51
N PHE A 172 -0.01 -45.51 7.37
CA PHE A 172 0.30 -44.10 7.25
C PHE A 172 -0.93 -43.27 7.55
N VAL A 173 -0.82 -42.28 8.42
CA VAL A 173 -1.89 -41.34 8.75
C VAL A 173 -2.13 -40.43 7.56
N VAL A 174 -3.39 -40.36 7.11
CA VAL A 174 -3.78 -39.57 5.92
C VAL A 174 -3.89 -38.09 6.23
N ASN A 175 -4.52 -37.76 7.36
CA ASN A 175 -4.88 -36.40 7.74
C ASN A 175 -4.48 -36.06 9.18
N PRO A 176 -4.07 -34.79 9.44
CA PRO A 176 -3.68 -34.32 10.76
C PRO A 176 -4.79 -34.43 11.82
N GLU A 177 -4.40 -34.26 13.09
CA GLU A 177 -5.33 -34.09 14.21
C GLU A 177 -6.33 -32.96 13.93
N ASP A 178 -7.52 -33.06 14.52
CA ASP A 178 -8.60 -32.07 14.36
C ASP A 178 -9.09 -31.90 12.91
N THR A 179 -8.79 -32.81 11.99
CA THR A 179 -9.25 -32.76 10.60
C THR A 179 -10.05 -34.00 10.22
N GLN A 180 -10.97 -33.85 9.27
CA GLN A 180 -11.77 -34.94 8.74
C GLN A 180 -11.71 -34.92 7.22
N ILE A 181 -11.63 -36.10 6.61
CA ILE A 181 -11.65 -36.31 5.16
C ILE A 181 -12.82 -37.21 4.77
N ASN A 182 -13.31 -37.05 3.55
CA ASN A 182 -14.35 -37.89 2.97
C ASN A 182 -13.91 -38.66 1.71
N LYS A 183 -12.63 -38.43 1.30
CA LYS A 183 -12.06 -39.09 0.14
C LYS A 183 -10.56 -39.30 0.34
N ILE A 184 -10.07 -40.49 -0.04
CA ILE A 184 -8.67 -40.86 -0.01
C ILE A 184 -8.21 -41.06 -1.45
N SER A 185 -7.05 -40.46 -1.82
CA SER A 185 -6.42 -40.66 -3.13
C SER A 185 -5.04 -41.25 -2.98
N ILE A 186 -4.71 -42.22 -3.83
CA ILE A 186 -3.45 -42.95 -3.81
C ILE A 186 -2.84 -42.92 -5.20
N ASP A 187 -1.58 -42.50 -5.25
CA ASP A 187 -0.81 -42.55 -6.48
C ASP A 187 0.13 -43.78 -6.47
N VAL A 188 0.08 -44.54 -7.54
CA VAL A 188 1.00 -45.65 -7.77
C VAL A 188 1.76 -45.49 -9.08
N VAL A 189 3.01 -45.92 -9.08
CA VAL A 189 3.91 -45.76 -10.22
C VAL A 189 4.62 -47.09 -10.54
N MET A 190 4.62 -47.44 -11.80
CA MET A 190 5.45 -48.51 -12.37
C MET A 190 6.53 -47.82 -13.22
N SER A 191 7.66 -47.49 -12.59
CA SER A 191 8.70 -46.62 -13.17
C SER A 191 9.38 -47.19 -14.41
N ALA A 192 9.52 -48.51 -14.51
CA ALA A 192 10.09 -49.21 -15.66
C ALA A 192 9.03 -49.65 -16.69
N GLY A 193 7.76 -49.25 -16.48
CA GLY A 193 6.64 -49.81 -17.24
C GLY A 193 6.15 -51.15 -16.70
N LEU A 194 5.33 -51.85 -17.49
CA LEU A 194 4.78 -53.15 -17.15
C LEU A 194 4.79 -54.04 -18.41
N TYR A 195 5.64 -55.03 -18.44
CA TYR A 195 5.81 -55.91 -19.61
C TYR A 195 6.69 -57.14 -19.32
N TYR A 196 6.70 -58.09 -20.26
CA TYR A 196 7.72 -59.12 -20.39
C TYR A 196 8.34 -59.03 -21.79
N ALA A 197 9.68 -58.94 -21.88
CA ALA A 197 10.41 -58.86 -23.16
C ALA A 197 10.60 -60.26 -23.75
N ASN A 198 10.05 -60.49 -24.93
CA ASN A 198 10.14 -61.75 -25.67
C ASN A 198 11.46 -61.90 -26.40
N ASP A 199 11.83 -63.12 -26.78
CA ASP A 199 13.05 -63.42 -27.56
C ASP A 199 13.04 -62.75 -28.94
N SER A 200 11.86 -62.45 -29.48
CA SER A 200 11.67 -61.72 -30.75
C SER A 200 11.78 -60.20 -30.65
N GLY A 201 12.08 -59.66 -29.46
CA GLY A 201 12.17 -58.23 -29.21
C GLY A 201 10.79 -57.52 -28.98
N GLY A 202 9.69 -58.27 -29.01
CA GLY A 202 8.37 -57.77 -28.70
C GLY A 202 8.11 -57.73 -27.18
N LEU A 203 7.09 -56.96 -26.77
CA LEU A 203 6.62 -56.88 -25.38
C LEU A 203 5.33 -57.68 -25.25
N SER A 204 5.24 -58.52 -24.22
CA SER A 204 4.04 -59.24 -23.82
C SER A 204 3.43 -58.57 -22.57
N GLU A 205 2.12 -58.69 -22.47
CA GLU A 205 1.35 -58.13 -21.36
C GLU A 205 1.74 -58.81 -20.04
N LYS A 206 1.88 -57.97 -19.01
CA LYS A 206 1.94 -58.35 -17.60
C LYS A 206 0.83 -57.67 -16.84
N SER A 207 0.38 -58.32 -15.75
CA SER A 207 -0.66 -57.85 -14.87
C SER A 207 -0.12 -57.77 -13.45
N ILE A 208 -0.47 -56.71 -12.74
CA ILE A 208 -0.20 -56.52 -11.31
C ILE A 208 -1.53 -56.34 -10.58
N GLN A 209 -1.62 -56.95 -9.40
CA GLN A 209 -2.75 -56.81 -8.51
C GLN A 209 -2.30 -56.37 -7.13
N TRP A 210 -2.95 -55.36 -6.56
CA TRP A 210 -2.68 -54.87 -5.22
C TRP A 210 -3.97 -54.53 -4.50
N GLN A 211 -3.90 -54.46 -3.17
CA GLN A 211 -5.02 -54.13 -2.28
C GLN A 211 -4.62 -52.96 -1.41
N ILE A 212 -5.63 -52.10 -1.16
CA ILE A 212 -5.51 -50.93 -0.32
C ILE A 212 -6.54 -51.10 0.81
N GLU A 213 -6.06 -50.91 2.05
CA GLU A 213 -6.91 -51.03 3.23
C GLU A 213 -6.79 -49.75 4.05
N ALA A 214 -7.90 -49.36 4.71
CA ALA A 214 -7.94 -48.26 5.65
C ALA A 214 -8.57 -48.70 6.97
N ARG A 215 -8.32 -47.92 8.01
CA ARG A 215 -9.07 -47.93 9.25
C ARG A 215 -9.24 -46.53 9.79
N THR A 216 -10.28 -46.31 10.58
CA THR A 216 -10.46 -45.05 11.30
C THR A 216 -9.56 -45.01 12.53
N ILE A 217 -9.08 -43.81 12.84
CA ILE A 217 -8.26 -43.52 14.01
C ILE A 217 -8.81 -42.31 14.75
N ASP A 218 -8.59 -42.25 16.07
CA ASP A 218 -8.87 -41.07 16.88
C ASP A 218 -7.79 -39.98 16.71
N ASP A 219 -7.97 -38.84 17.40
CA ASP A 219 -7.02 -37.72 17.32
C ASP A 219 -5.67 -38.04 18.00
N GLU A 220 -5.62 -39.00 18.90
CA GLU A 220 -4.40 -39.53 19.50
C GLU A 220 -3.67 -40.54 18.60
N GLY A 221 -4.29 -40.96 17.47
CA GLY A 221 -3.73 -41.91 16.52
C GLY A 221 -4.02 -43.38 16.86
N ASN A 222 -4.90 -43.67 17.83
CA ASN A 222 -5.28 -45.04 18.14
C ASN A 222 -6.35 -45.53 17.17
N ALA A 223 -6.30 -46.83 16.84
CA ALA A 223 -7.30 -47.45 15.99
C ALA A 223 -8.67 -47.45 16.66
N VAL A 224 -9.67 -46.94 15.95
CA VAL A 224 -11.10 -47.02 16.35
C VAL A 224 -11.77 -48.26 15.80
N ASP A 225 -11.46 -48.59 14.54
CA ASP A 225 -12.03 -49.75 13.83
C ASP A 225 -10.95 -50.70 13.32
N ASP A 226 -11.35 -51.89 12.92
CA ASP A 226 -10.49 -52.85 12.20
C ASP A 226 -10.20 -52.37 10.77
N TRP A 227 -9.15 -52.97 10.17
CA TRP A 227 -8.81 -52.72 8.77
C TRP A 227 -9.93 -53.21 7.83
N PHE A 228 -10.36 -52.34 6.92
CA PHE A 228 -11.29 -52.66 5.85
C PHE A 228 -10.71 -52.37 4.49
N VAL A 229 -11.11 -53.12 3.47
CA VAL A 229 -10.61 -52.96 2.12
C VAL A 229 -11.25 -51.75 1.45
N LEU A 230 -10.43 -50.74 1.06
CA LEU A 230 -10.86 -49.64 0.22
C LEU A 230 -11.03 -50.05 -1.23
N GLY A 231 -10.10 -50.85 -1.74
CA GLY A 231 -10.15 -51.33 -3.10
C GLY A 231 -9.12 -52.42 -3.37
N THR A 232 -9.42 -53.24 -4.36
CA THR A 232 -8.52 -54.22 -4.95
C THR A 232 -8.39 -53.90 -6.42
N GLU A 233 -7.20 -53.45 -6.82
CA GLU A 233 -6.95 -52.93 -8.15
C GLU A 233 -6.10 -53.93 -8.98
N THR A 234 -6.37 -53.96 -10.27
CA THR A 234 -5.59 -54.75 -11.23
C THR A 234 -5.27 -53.88 -12.44
N TYR A 235 -4.01 -53.89 -12.84
CA TYR A 235 -3.58 -53.19 -14.05
C TYR A 235 -2.76 -54.10 -14.93
N SER A 236 -3.01 -54.06 -16.25
CA SER A 236 -2.33 -54.87 -17.24
C SER A 236 -1.78 -53.98 -18.37
N ALA A 237 -0.57 -54.24 -18.79
CA ALA A 237 0.04 -53.51 -19.91
C ALA A 237 1.18 -54.30 -20.57
N ALA A 238 1.54 -53.87 -21.78
CA ALA A 238 2.71 -54.35 -22.54
C ALA A 238 3.53 -53.15 -23.00
N GLN A 239 4.02 -52.33 -22.05
CA GLN A 239 4.78 -51.12 -22.38
C GLN A 239 5.97 -50.90 -21.45
N ASN A 240 7.05 -50.34 -22.02
CA ASN A 240 8.30 -50.02 -21.32
C ASN A 240 8.43 -48.54 -20.90
N LYS A 241 7.35 -47.77 -21.05
CA LYS A 241 7.30 -46.39 -20.54
C LYS A 241 6.72 -46.40 -19.13
N PRO A 242 7.09 -45.42 -18.27
CA PRO A 242 6.52 -45.31 -16.95
C PRO A 242 4.98 -45.21 -16.99
N ILE A 243 4.33 -45.91 -16.06
CA ILE A 243 2.89 -45.89 -15.86
C ILE A 243 2.61 -45.21 -14.51
N ARG A 244 1.70 -44.25 -14.51
CA ARG A 244 1.31 -43.47 -13.33
C ARG A 244 -0.19 -43.45 -13.22
N LEU A 245 -0.70 -43.85 -12.07
CA LEU A 245 -2.14 -44.01 -11.84
C LEU A 245 -2.53 -43.37 -10.50
N THR A 246 -3.65 -42.66 -10.46
CA THR A 246 -4.30 -42.16 -9.23
C THR A 246 -5.61 -42.90 -9.03
N TYR A 247 -5.77 -43.52 -7.87
CA TYR A 247 -7.01 -44.16 -7.43
C TYR A 247 -7.67 -43.31 -6.35
N ASN A 248 -8.99 -43.19 -6.44
CA ASN A 248 -9.80 -42.36 -5.56
C ASN A 248 -10.88 -43.20 -4.87
N TYR A 249 -10.92 -43.13 -3.55
CA TYR A 249 -11.86 -43.85 -2.72
C TYR A 249 -12.69 -42.90 -1.86
N SER A 250 -14.01 -42.97 -1.96
CA SER A 250 -14.91 -42.24 -1.05
C SER A 250 -15.00 -43.00 0.27
N VAL A 251 -14.91 -42.27 1.38
CA VAL A 251 -15.01 -42.79 2.74
C VAL A 251 -15.96 -41.92 3.56
N ASP A 252 -16.44 -42.43 4.67
CA ASP A 252 -17.21 -41.62 5.61
C ASP A 252 -16.30 -40.52 6.22
N MET A 253 -16.92 -39.45 6.73
CA MET A 253 -16.16 -38.37 7.36
C MET A 253 -15.38 -38.89 8.56
N GLY A 254 -14.05 -38.75 8.51
CA GLY A 254 -13.20 -39.26 9.58
C GLY A 254 -11.71 -38.96 9.42
N ARG A 255 -10.97 -39.47 10.39
CA ARG A 255 -9.50 -39.52 10.37
C ARG A 255 -9.07 -40.94 10.08
N TYR A 256 -8.15 -41.11 9.14
CA TYR A 256 -7.79 -42.41 8.59
C TYR A 256 -6.31 -42.71 8.62
N GLU A 257 -6.04 -44.02 8.73
CA GLU A 257 -4.75 -44.63 8.50
C GLU A 257 -4.89 -45.63 7.33
N VAL A 258 -3.91 -45.67 6.43
CA VAL A 258 -3.96 -46.47 5.19
C VAL A 258 -2.73 -47.32 5.05
N ARG A 259 -2.91 -48.57 4.58
CA ARG A 259 -1.86 -49.49 4.20
C ARG A 259 -2.17 -50.16 2.85
N ALA A 260 -1.14 -50.63 2.19
CA ALA A 260 -1.27 -51.32 0.91
C ALA A 260 -0.38 -52.56 0.84
N THR A 261 -0.82 -53.55 0.06
CA THR A 261 -0.06 -54.77 -0.21
C THR A 261 -0.24 -55.22 -1.63
N ARG A 262 0.73 -55.91 -2.17
CA ARG A 262 0.60 -56.60 -3.46
C ARG A 262 0.02 -57.99 -3.27
N LEU A 263 -0.87 -58.43 -4.20
CA LEU A 263 -1.53 -59.71 -4.11
C LEU A 263 -0.90 -60.78 -4.99
N ASP A 264 -0.34 -60.41 -6.15
CA ASP A 264 0.31 -61.35 -7.07
C ASP A 264 1.82 -61.46 -6.76
N VAL A 265 2.43 -62.52 -7.29
CA VAL A 265 3.88 -62.77 -7.16
C VAL A 265 4.64 -61.90 -8.15
N LYS A 266 5.64 -61.15 -7.66
CA LYS A 266 6.53 -60.36 -8.51
C LYS A 266 7.35 -61.29 -9.42
N ASP A 267 7.34 -61.04 -10.72
CA ASP A 267 8.23 -61.66 -11.65
C ASP A 267 9.63 -61.02 -11.54
N THR A 268 10.60 -61.82 -11.11
CA THR A 268 12.00 -61.38 -10.91
C THR A 268 12.89 -61.63 -12.11
N SER A 269 12.35 -62.07 -13.24
CA SER A 269 13.09 -62.25 -14.49
C SER A 269 13.71 -60.93 -14.93
N ALA A 270 14.95 -60.97 -15.40
CA ALA A 270 15.64 -59.83 -15.99
C ALA A 270 14.92 -59.27 -17.26
N ARG A 271 13.96 -60.01 -17.81
CA ARG A 271 13.12 -59.63 -18.95
C ARG A 271 11.79 -59.02 -18.56
N ALA A 272 11.46 -59.02 -17.28
CA ALA A 272 10.17 -58.50 -16.78
C ALA A 272 10.36 -57.15 -16.12
N ALA A 273 9.53 -56.17 -16.50
CA ALA A 273 9.26 -55.00 -15.70
C ALA A 273 7.95 -55.27 -14.95
N HIS A 274 8.03 -55.53 -13.63
CA HIS A 274 6.90 -56.01 -12.84
C HIS A 274 6.93 -55.47 -11.40
N SER A 275 7.39 -54.21 -11.22
CA SER A 275 7.42 -53.51 -9.93
C SER A 275 6.36 -52.44 -9.87
N ILE A 276 5.75 -52.25 -8.70
CA ILE A 276 4.81 -51.19 -8.40
C ILE A 276 5.25 -50.46 -7.13
N TYR A 277 5.21 -49.16 -7.15
CA TYR A 277 5.62 -48.30 -6.07
C TYR A 277 4.45 -47.44 -5.64
N TRP A 278 4.27 -47.29 -4.35
CA TRP A 278 3.33 -46.31 -3.76
C TRP A 278 4.01 -44.96 -3.67
N GLU A 279 3.54 -43.99 -4.45
CA GLU A 279 4.18 -42.69 -4.62
C GLU A 279 3.61 -41.60 -3.70
N SER A 280 2.28 -41.55 -3.50
CA SER A 280 1.65 -40.57 -2.61
C SER A 280 0.33 -41.05 -2.02
N LEU A 281 -0.02 -40.46 -0.87
CA LEU A 281 -1.30 -40.62 -0.19
C LEU A 281 -1.87 -39.24 0.10
N LYS A 282 -3.11 -39.00 -0.29
CA LYS A 282 -3.80 -37.72 -0.16
C LYS A 282 -5.16 -37.92 0.49
N GLY A 283 -5.50 -37.04 1.45
CA GLY A 283 -6.82 -36.93 2.02
C GLY A 283 -7.52 -35.67 1.52
N HIS A 284 -8.77 -35.79 1.10
CA HIS A 284 -9.59 -34.66 0.64
C HIS A 284 -10.59 -34.30 1.72
N MET A 285 -10.55 -33.05 2.18
CA MET A 285 -11.50 -32.51 3.14
C MET A 285 -12.73 -31.95 2.43
N GLU A 286 -13.89 -32.07 3.07
CA GLU A 286 -15.17 -31.53 2.56
C GLU A 286 -15.41 -30.07 2.95
N THR A 287 -14.44 -29.40 3.52
CA THR A 287 -14.61 -27.99 3.87
C THR A 287 -14.92 -27.15 2.63
N PRO A 288 -15.77 -26.09 2.77
CA PRO A 288 -16.02 -25.20 1.65
C PRO A 288 -14.72 -24.70 1.05
N ALA A 289 -14.60 -24.80 -0.26
CA ALA A 289 -13.42 -24.36 -1.00
C ALA A 289 -13.38 -22.82 -1.15
N THR A 290 -13.80 -22.10 -0.09
CA THR A 290 -13.82 -20.63 -0.03
C THR A 290 -12.72 -20.13 0.91
N PHE A 291 -12.06 -19.05 0.50
CA PHE A 291 -10.90 -18.49 1.19
C PHE A 291 -11.12 -17.07 1.73
N GLY A 292 -12.40 -16.64 1.88
CA GLY A 292 -12.75 -15.33 2.42
C GLY A 292 -12.60 -14.19 1.40
N GLU A 293 -12.29 -12.99 1.89
CA GLU A 293 -12.31 -11.77 1.08
C GLU A 293 -11.01 -11.56 0.28
N MET A 294 -10.60 -12.54 -0.52
CA MET A 294 -9.43 -12.45 -1.39
C MET A 294 -9.72 -12.97 -2.80
N THR A 295 -9.05 -12.40 -3.78
CA THR A 295 -9.05 -12.92 -5.15
C THR A 295 -7.95 -13.94 -5.30
N LEU A 296 -8.29 -15.11 -5.84
CA LEU A 296 -7.37 -16.23 -6.03
C LEU A 296 -7.14 -16.50 -7.51
N LEU A 297 -5.99 -17.08 -7.80
CA LEU A 297 -5.65 -17.66 -9.08
C LEU A 297 -5.44 -19.17 -8.90
N VAL A 298 -6.28 -19.94 -9.54
CA VAL A 298 -6.27 -21.40 -9.55
C VAL A 298 -5.62 -21.85 -10.85
N ILE A 299 -4.62 -22.73 -10.79
CA ILE A 299 -3.93 -23.22 -11.97
C ILE A 299 -3.81 -24.73 -11.91
N LYS A 300 -4.17 -25.39 -13.01
CA LYS A 300 -3.95 -26.81 -13.24
C LYS A 300 -3.10 -26.98 -14.49
N MET A 301 -1.88 -27.52 -14.31
CA MET A 301 -0.90 -27.66 -15.38
C MET A 301 -0.63 -29.14 -15.66
N ARG A 302 -0.71 -29.54 -16.94
CA ARG A 302 -0.26 -30.85 -17.39
C ARG A 302 1.24 -30.82 -17.65
N ALA A 303 1.99 -31.77 -17.10
CA ALA A 303 3.42 -31.89 -17.30
C ALA A 303 3.73 -32.26 -18.75
N THR A 304 4.45 -31.38 -19.45
CA THR A 304 4.93 -31.57 -20.82
C THR A 304 6.40 -31.18 -20.91
N ASN A 305 7.05 -31.46 -22.04
CA ASN A 305 8.44 -31.06 -22.27
C ASN A 305 8.61 -29.53 -22.19
N ASN A 306 7.59 -28.76 -22.58
CA ASN A 306 7.58 -27.29 -22.52
C ASN A 306 7.54 -26.76 -21.08
N LEU A 307 6.83 -27.47 -20.19
CA LEU A 307 6.67 -27.12 -18.79
C LEU A 307 7.57 -27.90 -17.82
N SER A 308 8.29 -28.95 -18.29
CA SER A 308 9.14 -29.81 -17.45
C SER A 308 10.60 -29.41 -17.40
N SER A 309 11.09 -28.60 -18.36
CA SER A 309 12.47 -28.16 -18.38
C SER A 309 12.75 -27.10 -17.32
N ASN A 310 13.60 -27.41 -16.40
CA ASN A 310 14.47 -26.66 -15.46
C ASN A 310 14.26 -25.16 -15.16
N SER A 311 13.20 -24.50 -15.59
CA SER A 311 12.92 -23.12 -15.23
C SER A 311 12.13 -23.05 -13.91
N SER A 312 12.51 -22.13 -13.08
CA SER A 312 11.72 -21.73 -11.91
C SER A 312 10.38 -21.16 -12.43
N ARG A 313 9.36 -21.99 -12.55
CA ARG A 313 8.02 -21.64 -13.06
C ARG A 313 7.35 -20.59 -12.17
N LYS A 314 7.81 -19.35 -12.28
CA LYS A 314 7.29 -18.24 -11.51
C LYS A 314 5.99 -17.77 -12.14
N ILE A 315 4.90 -18.01 -11.44
CA ILE A 315 3.62 -17.43 -11.81
C ILE A 315 3.64 -15.94 -11.42
N ASN A 316 3.27 -15.09 -12.36
CA ASN A 316 3.02 -13.68 -12.09
C ASN A 316 1.77 -13.21 -12.84
N ALA A 317 1.18 -12.13 -12.35
CA ALA A 317 0.01 -11.53 -12.97
C ALA A 317 0.07 -10.00 -12.90
N ILE A 318 -0.43 -9.35 -13.94
CA ILE A 318 -0.70 -7.90 -13.94
C ILE A 318 -2.15 -7.73 -13.54
N ILE A 319 -2.39 -7.05 -12.44
CA ILE A 319 -3.73 -6.87 -11.89
C ILE A 319 -3.99 -5.40 -11.54
N THR A 320 -5.25 -5.00 -11.59
CA THR A 320 -5.72 -3.69 -11.13
C THR A 320 -6.73 -3.88 -10.01
N ARG A 321 -6.48 -3.25 -8.88
CA ARG A 321 -7.38 -3.30 -7.73
C ARG A 321 -8.73 -2.68 -8.04
N LYS A 322 -9.82 -3.34 -7.61
CA LYS A 322 -11.16 -2.75 -7.61
C LYS A 322 -11.47 -2.19 -6.23
N VAL A 323 -11.78 -0.91 -6.17
CA VAL A 323 -12.21 -0.21 -4.94
C VAL A 323 -13.51 0.52 -5.18
N ARG A 324 -14.25 0.79 -4.09
CA ARG A 324 -15.46 1.61 -4.15
C ARG A 324 -15.07 3.09 -4.24
N LYS A 325 -15.76 3.83 -5.07
CA LYS A 325 -15.65 5.28 -5.19
C LYS A 325 -16.87 5.92 -4.54
N TRP A 326 -16.64 6.99 -3.77
CA TRP A 326 -17.72 7.75 -3.19
C TRP A 326 -18.07 8.94 -4.09
N ASN A 327 -19.36 9.20 -4.25
CA ASN A 327 -19.85 10.44 -4.82
C ASN A 327 -20.90 11.05 -3.87
N GLY A 328 -20.81 12.34 -3.60
CA GLY A 328 -21.55 13.03 -2.58
C GLY A 328 -23.08 12.89 -2.62
N GLN A 329 -23.64 12.43 -3.73
CA GLN A 329 -25.10 12.32 -3.92
C GLN A 329 -25.62 10.88 -3.80
N SER A 330 -24.91 9.89 -4.36
CA SER A 330 -25.36 8.48 -4.42
C SER A 330 -24.63 7.56 -3.45
N GLY A 331 -23.66 8.07 -2.69
CA GLY A 331 -22.88 7.27 -1.75
C GLY A 331 -21.76 6.48 -2.43
N TRP A 332 -21.53 5.24 -1.98
CA TRP A 332 -20.47 4.38 -2.47
C TRP A 332 -20.91 3.57 -3.69
N SER A 333 -20.06 3.54 -4.71
CA SER A 333 -20.25 2.70 -5.91
C SER A 333 -20.01 1.21 -5.59
N GLU A 334 -20.36 0.34 -6.53
CA GLU A 334 -19.77 -0.99 -6.59
C GLU A 334 -18.25 -0.91 -6.82
N PRO A 335 -17.49 -1.96 -6.45
CA PRO A 335 -16.05 -1.99 -6.67
C PRO A 335 -15.68 -1.88 -8.16
N VAL A 336 -14.91 -0.87 -8.53
CA VAL A 336 -14.43 -0.62 -9.90
C VAL A 336 -12.91 -0.57 -9.94
N ALA A 337 -12.30 -1.02 -11.03
CA ALA A 337 -10.85 -0.94 -11.22
C ALA A 337 -10.38 0.51 -11.09
N SER A 338 -9.39 0.75 -10.26
CA SER A 338 -8.99 2.11 -9.91
C SER A 338 -7.50 2.19 -9.55
N ARG A 339 -6.88 3.28 -10.01
CA ARG A 339 -5.52 3.68 -9.64
C ARG A 339 -5.54 4.97 -8.79
N SER A 340 -6.72 5.37 -8.31
CA SER A 340 -6.93 6.61 -7.57
C SER A 340 -6.22 6.59 -6.22
N ILE A 341 -5.49 7.65 -5.93
CA ILE A 341 -4.88 7.93 -4.62
C ILE A 341 -5.97 8.09 -3.55
N ALA A 342 -7.03 8.86 -3.85
CA ALA A 342 -8.11 9.16 -2.91
C ALA A 342 -8.84 7.89 -2.45
N TRP A 343 -9.22 7.04 -3.41
CA TRP A 343 -10.01 5.85 -3.11
C TRP A 343 -9.18 4.71 -2.54
N ALA A 344 -7.86 4.68 -2.80
CA ALA A 344 -6.92 3.82 -2.08
C ALA A 344 -6.83 4.24 -0.59
N ILE A 345 -6.73 5.54 -0.30
CA ILE A 345 -6.75 6.07 1.07
C ILE A 345 -8.07 5.73 1.78
N ALA A 346 -9.21 5.95 1.11
CA ALA A 346 -10.51 5.66 1.68
C ALA A 346 -10.67 4.16 1.99
N ASP A 347 -10.23 3.27 1.11
CA ASP A 347 -10.27 1.82 1.32
C ASP A 347 -9.39 1.41 2.52
N ILE A 348 -8.16 1.92 2.62
CA ILE A 348 -7.27 1.66 3.77
C ILE A 348 -7.93 2.09 5.09
N LEU A 349 -8.60 3.25 5.11
CA LEU A 349 -9.25 3.76 6.32
C LEU A 349 -10.52 2.97 6.70
N LYS A 350 -11.28 2.46 5.72
CA LYS A 350 -12.59 1.83 5.92
C LYS A 350 -12.59 0.32 5.97
N ALA A 351 -11.70 -0.34 5.22
CA ALA A 351 -11.70 -1.79 5.07
C ALA A 351 -11.58 -2.54 6.41
N GLN A 352 -12.12 -3.75 6.48
CA GLN A 352 -12.05 -4.59 7.68
C GLN A 352 -10.62 -5.01 8.04
N TYR A 353 -9.77 -5.16 7.05
CA TYR A 353 -8.32 -5.39 7.21
C TYR A 353 -7.54 -4.10 7.48
N GLY A 354 -8.17 -2.94 7.35
CA GLY A 354 -7.63 -1.60 7.55
C GLY A 354 -8.11 -0.91 8.83
N GLY A 355 -8.42 0.37 8.72
CA GLY A 355 -8.77 1.24 9.84
C GLY A 355 -10.17 1.07 10.41
N ARG A 356 -11.11 0.47 9.68
CA ARG A 356 -12.53 0.29 10.04
C ARG A 356 -13.22 1.58 10.46
N LEU A 357 -12.79 2.72 9.90
CA LEU A 357 -13.40 4.00 10.23
C LEU A 357 -14.75 4.13 9.52
N PRO A 358 -15.78 4.66 10.22
CA PRO A 358 -17.04 5.04 9.60
C PRO A 358 -16.87 6.31 8.76
N ASP A 359 -17.81 6.58 7.86
CA ASP A 359 -17.76 7.69 6.90
C ASP A 359 -17.62 9.06 7.59
N GLU A 360 -18.25 9.24 8.75
CA GLU A 360 -18.23 10.48 9.54
C GLU A 360 -16.83 10.82 10.10
N ARG A 361 -15.90 9.86 10.06
CA ARG A 361 -14.52 10.04 10.50
C ARG A 361 -13.54 10.32 9.35
N ILE A 362 -14.04 10.41 8.13
CA ILE A 362 -13.25 10.66 6.92
C ILE A 362 -13.85 11.83 6.16
N HIS A 363 -13.04 12.79 5.78
CA HIS A 363 -13.52 13.95 5.02
C HIS A 363 -13.69 13.59 3.53
N LEU A 364 -14.77 12.83 3.21
CA LEU A 364 -15.00 12.25 1.88
C LEU A 364 -15.15 13.29 0.77
N MET A 365 -15.76 14.46 1.07
CA MET A 365 -15.88 15.54 0.08
C MET A 365 -14.51 16.09 -0.36
N GLU A 366 -13.57 16.23 0.58
CA GLU A 366 -12.20 16.65 0.28
C GLU A 366 -11.46 15.60 -0.56
N LEU A 367 -11.64 14.31 -0.23
CA LEU A 367 -11.09 13.21 -1.02
C LEU A 367 -11.64 13.20 -2.46
N GLU A 368 -12.94 13.45 -2.65
CA GLU A 368 -13.54 13.55 -3.99
C GLU A 368 -12.97 14.73 -4.80
N GLN A 369 -12.74 15.86 -4.14
CA GLN A 369 -12.10 17.01 -4.79
C GLN A 369 -10.65 16.71 -5.18
N LEU A 370 -9.90 16.10 -4.29
CA LEU A 370 -8.51 15.69 -4.53
C LEU A 370 -8.41 14.62 -5.61
N ASP A 371 -9.36 13.67 -5.67
CA ASP A 371 -9.41 12.67 -6.74
C ASP A 371 -9.46 13.32 -8.12
N LYS A 372 -10.33 14.34 -8.30
CA LYS A 372 -10.42 15.10 -9.55
C LYS A 372 -9.12 15.85 -9.88
N VAL A 373 -8.44 16.39 -8.87
CA VAL A 373 -7.15 17.08 -9.05
C VAL A 373 -6.08 16.09 -9.50
N TRP A 374 -5.95 14.93 -8.83
CA TRP A 374 -4.97 13.90 -9.17
C TRP A 374 -5.25 13.28 -10.54
N GLU A 375 -6.52 12.97 -10.85
CA GLU A 375 -6.91 12.43 -12.16
C GLU A 375 -6.54 13.39 -13.30
N ASN A 376 -6.87 14.69 -13.16
CA ASN A 376 -6.53 15.72 -14.15
C ASN A 376 -5.01 15.88 -14.35
N ARG A 377 -4.21 15.59 -13.32
CA ARG A 377 -2.75 15.64 -13.39
C ARG A 377 -2.14 14.34 -13.93
N GLY A 378 -2.89 13.24 -13.94
CA GLY A 378 -2.37 11.90 -14.18
C GLY A 378 -1.51 11.38 -13.03
N ASP A 379 -1.80 11.77 -11.80
CA ASP A 379 -1.14 11.30 -10.60
C ASP A 379 -1.91 10.08 -10.08
N TYR A 380 -1.26 8.91 -10.05
CA TYR A 380 -1.87 7.63 -9.65
C TYR A 380 -1.04 6.97 -8.57
N PHE A 381 -1.68 6.02 -7.87
CA PHE A 381 -0.99 5.17 -6.91
C PHE A 381 -1.11 3.69 -7.31
N ASP A 382 0.03 3.04 -7.47
CA ASP A 382 0.16 1.62 -7.81
C ASP A 382 1.18 0.98 -6.85
N GLY A 383 0.71 0.39 -5.77
CA GLY A 383 1.60 -0.16 -4.75
C GLY A 383 1.06 -1.41 -4.07
N ILE A 384 1.95 -2.21 -3.52
CA ILE A 384 1.61 -3.45 -2.82
C ILE A 384 2.05 -3.33 -1.36
N PHE A 385 1.12 -3.58 -0.43
CA PHE A 385 1.39 -3.75 0.99
C PHE A 385 1.41 -5.24 1.31
N ASP A 386 2.59 -5.81 1.45
CA ASP A 386 2.86 -7.23 1.70
C ASP A 386 3.58 -7.48 3.03
N SER A 387 3.73 -6.45 3.83
CA SER A 387 4.33 -6.47 5.15
C SER A 387 3.43 -5.75 6.17
N ALA A 388 3.60 -6.07 7.45
CA ALA A 388 2.85 -5.40 8.52
C ALA A 388 3.24 -3.91 8.58
N THR A 389 2.24 -3.04 8.49
CA THR A 389 2.40 -1.59 8.61
C THR A 389 1.25 -0.98 9.40
N THR A 390 1.44 0.19 9.98
CA THR A 390 0.35 0.90 10.63
C THR A 390 -0.57 1.55 9.59
N ILE A 391 -1.86 1.70 9.92
CA ILE A 391 -2.82 2.37 9.04
C ILE A 391 -2.36 3.79 8.68
N TRP A 392 -1.84 4.52 9.67
CA TRP A 392 -1.35 5.88 9.45
C TRP A 392 -0.15 5.94 8.50
N GLU A 393 0.77 5.00 8.62
CA GLU A 393 1.91 4.89 7.72
C GLU A 393 1.47 4.51 6.30
N ALA A 394 0.54 3.57 6.16
CA ALA A 394 -0.01 3.18 4.87
C ALA A 394 -0.69 4.36 4.17
N VAL A 395 -1.57 5.08 4.87
CA VAL A 395 -2.23 6.30 4.34
C VAL A 395 -1.21 7.37 3.99
N SER A 396 -0.19 7.57 4.83
CA SER A 396 0.89 8.55 4.58
C SER A 396 1.69 8.21 3.33
N LYS A 397 2.02 6.93 3.10
CA LYS A 397 2.71 6.47 1.90
C LYS A 397 1.89 6.72 0.64
N VAL A 398 0.58 6.42 0.69
CA VAL A 398 -0.32 6.65 -0.44
C VAL A 398 -0.50 8.15 -0.72
N ALA A 399 -0.76 8.95 0.32
CA ALA A 399 -0.94 10.39 0.19
C ALA A 399 0.31 11.10 -0.35
N ARG A 400 1.51 10.66 0.08
CA ARG A 400 2.78 11.21 -0.37
C ARG A 400 2.99 11.10 -1.88
N CYS A 401 2.51 10.02 -2.50
CA CYS A 401 2.54 9.86 -3.96
C CYS A 401 1.76 10.97 -4.68
N GLY A 402 0.73 11.54 -4.03
CA GLY A 402 -0.07 12.66 -4.54
C GLY A 402 0.31 14.03 -3.97
N ARG A 403 1.51 14.20 -3.42
CA ARG A 403 1.97 15.47 -2.81
C ARG A 403 1.09 15.90 -1.64
N ALA A 404 0.59 14.93 -0.85
CA ALA A 404 -0.33 15.17 0.24
C ALA A 404 0.07 14.42 1.51
N LEU A 405 -0.55 14.79 2.62
CA LEU A 405 -0.39 14.06 3.87
C LEU A 405 -1.69 14.02 4.67
N PRO A 406 -1.87 12.96 5.49
CA PRO A 406 -3.01 12.84 6.36
C PRO A 406 -2.83 13.69 7.62
N ILE A 407 -3.90 14.32 8.07
CA ILE A 407 -4.00 14.97 9.37
C ILE A 407 -5.25 14.50 10.10
N LEU A 408 -5.22 14.58 11.42
CA LEU A 408 -6.39 14.34 12.26
C LEU A 408 -6.89 15.70 12.77
N GLN A 409 -8.07 16.11 12.34
CA GLN A 409 -8.69 17.38 12.77
C GLN A 409 -10.10 17.12 13.27
N SER A 410 -10.40 17.56 14.49
CA SER A 410 -11.72 17.39 15.12
C SER A 410 -12.22 15.93 15.11
N GLY A 411 -11.31 14.98 15.20
CA GLY A 411 -11.62 13.55 15.16
C GLY A 411 -11.92 12.97 13.77
N MET A 412 -11.73 13.74 12.71
CA MET A 412 -11.84 13.31 11.30
C MET A 412 -10.46 13.23 10.67
N VAL A 413 -10.25 12.25 9.83
CA VAL A 413 -9.07 12.15 8.96
C VAL A 413 -9.29 13.02 7.74
N ARG A 414 -8.38 13.96 7.53
CA ARG A 414 -8.31 14.83 6.34
C ARG A 414 -7.02 14.59 5.59
N ILE A 415 -7.05 14.83 4.30
CA ILE A 415 -5.89 14.71 3.42
C ILE A 415 -5.58 16.09 2.85
N ILE A 416 -4.47 16.64 3.25
CA ILE A 416 -4.06 17.97 2.81
C ILE A 416 -3.00 17.86 1.72
N ARG A 417 -3.34 18.33 0.53
CA ARG A 417 -2.42 18.41 -0.59
C ARG A 417 -1.70 19.75 -0.58
N ASP A 418 -0.40 19.74 -0.87
CA ASP A 418 0.36 20.96 -1.07
C ASP A 418 0.10 21.52 -2.48
N GLU A 419 -0.65 22.61 -2.52
CA GLU A 419 -1.08 23.30 -3.75
C GLU A 419 -1.02 24.81 -3.58
N PRO A 420 -0.96 25.61 -4.67
CA PRO A 420 -0.96 27.05 -4.59
C PRO A 420 -2.27 27.56 -4.00
N LYS A 421 -2.17 28.43 -2.99
CA LYS A 421 -3.31 29.15 -2.41
C LYS A 421 -3.10 30.64 -2.59
N THR A 422 -4.13 31.38 -2.93
CA THR A 422 -4.06 32.81 -3.24
C THR A 422 -4.62 33.68 -2.12
N ILE A 423 -5.54 33.15 -1.30
CA ILE A 423 -6.23 33.88 -0.24
C ILE A 423 -5.73 33.37 1.11
N PRO A 424 -5.09 34.23 1.93
CA PRO A 424 -4.72 33.87 3.29
C PRO A 424 -5.94 33.65 4.18
N THR A 425 -5.94 32.56 4.93
CA THR A 425 -7.01 32.25 5.91
C THR A 425 -6.90 33.06 7.19
N ALA A 426 -5.70 33.56 7.48
CA ALA A 426 -5.46 34.43 8.65
C ALA A 426 -4.35 35.43 8.38
N MET A 427 -4.42 36.57 9.06
CA MET A 427 -3.42 37.63 9.05
C MET A 427 -2.89 37.87 10.46
N PHE A 428 -1.56 37.78 10.59
CA PHE A 428 -0.86 38.03 11.85
C PHE A 428 0.03 39.26 11.76
N THR A 429 -0.08 40.13 12.76
CA THR A 429 0.64 41.42 12.88
C THR A 429 1.32 41.50 14.23
N PRO A 430 2.21 42.44 14.51
CA PRO A 430 2.80 42.63 15.83
C PRO A 430 1.82 42.84 16.97
N ARG A 431 0.54 43.13 16.66
CA ARG A 431 -0.51 43.34 17.66
C ARG A 431 -1.12 42.04 18.18
N ASN A 432 -1.20 41.02 17.34
CA ASN A 432 -1.74 39.72 17.72
C ASN A 432 -0.68 38.59 17.77
N ILE A 433 0.57 38.92 17.50
CA ILE A 433 1.71 38.04 17.82
C ILE A 433 2.16 38.38 19.25
N ILE A 434 2.26 37.37 20.11
CA ILE A 434 2.73 37.54 21.49
C ILE A 434 4.17 38.06 21.48
N LYS A 435 4.42 39.10 22.25
CA LYS A 435 5.72 39.76 22.34
C LYS A 435 6.82 38.73 22.67
N ASP A 436 7.96 38.86 22.02
CA ASP A 436 9.17 38.01 22.17
C ASP A 436 8.96 36.52 21.76
N SER A 437 7.84 36.17 21.15
CA SER A 437 7.58 34.80 20.65
C SER A 437 7.94 34.59 19.19
N PHE A 438 8.16 35.66 18.42
CA PHE A 438 8.45 35.58 16.99
C PHE A 438 9.89 35.14 16.75
N SER A 439 10.05 34.09 15.96
CA SER A 439 11.36 33.58 15.53
C SER A 439 11.34 33.26 14.05
N ILE A 440 12.42 33.60 13.34
CA ILE A 440 12.62 33.22 11.96
C ILE A 440 13.99 32.59 11.81
N GLU A 441 14.03 31.40 11.24
CA GLU A 441 15.24 30.68 10.91
C GLU A 441 15.42 30.64 9.39
N TYR A 442 16.59 31.01 8.92
CA TYR A 442 16.96 30.97 7.50
C TYR A 442 17.85 29.75 7.24
N ILE A 443 17.38 28.82 6.44
CA ILE A 443 18.17 27.68 5.99
C ILE A 443 19.05 28.14 4.84
N MET A 444 20.33 28.41 5.14
CA MET A 444 21.27 28.84 4.13
C MET A 444 21.75 27.66 3.28
N PRO A 445 21.98 27.85 1.96
CA PRO A 445 22.65 26.85 1.14
C PRO A 445 24.06 26.57 1.67
N SER A 446 24.45 25.32 1.70
CA SER A 446 25.82 24.86 2.00
C SER A 446 26.28 23.93 0.87
N GLU A 447 27.54 23.54 0.89
CA GLU A 447 28.11 22.56 -0.05
C GLU A 447 27.37 21.22 0.02
N ASP A 448 26.79 20.88 1.18
CA ASP A 448 25.99 19.66 1.40
C ASP A 448 24.50 19.80 0.99
N THR A 449 24.09 20.97 0.52
CA THR A 449 22.70 21.19 0.11
C THR A 449 22.44 20.49 -1.23
N ALA A 450 21.42 19.63 -1.27
CA ALA A 450 21.03 18.97 -2.51
C ALA A 450 20.62 19.99 -3.58
N ASP A 451 21.20 19.89 -4.77
CA ASP A 451 20.95 20.74 -5.94
C ASP A 451 20.08 20.06 -7.00
N SER A 452 19.90 18.76 -6.88
CA SER A 452 19.09 17.92 -7.73
C SER A 452 18.42 16.80 -6.94
N VAL A 453 17.43 16.15 -7.51
CA VAL A 453 16.71 15.02 -6.88
C VAL A 453 16.71 13.84 -7.83
N LYS A 454 17.19 12.71 -7.34
CA LYS A 454 17.09 11.42 -7.99
C LYS A 454 15.89 10.67 -7.41
N VAL A 455 14.81 10.61 -8.18
CA VAL A 455 13.58 9.91 -7.78
C VAL A 455 13.63 8.48 -8.28
N GLN A 456 13.61 7.53 -7.35
CA GLN A 456 13.42 6.12 -7.67
C GLN A 456 11.91 5.81 -7.70
N TYR A 457 11.48 5.11 -8.74
CA TYR A 457 10.10 4.67 -8.93
C TYR A 457 10.06 3.28 -9.54
N PHE A 458 8.91 2.59 -9.49
CA PHE A 458 8.74 1.27 -10.08
C PHE A 458 8.10 1.38 -11.46
N SER A 459 8.87 1.20 -12.53
CA SER A 459 8.39 1.40 -13.90
C SER A 459 7.29 0.43 -14.33
N ASN A 460 6.11 0.93 -14.70
CA ASN A 460 4.99 0.14 -15.24
C ASN A 460 5.23 -0.38 -16.67
N LYS A 461 6.30 0.09 -17.31
CA LYS A 461 6.72 -0.34 -18.65
C LYS A 461 7.62 -1.56 -18.61
N TYR A 462 8.55 -1.59 -17.64
CA TYR A 462 9.58 -2.62 -17.54
C TYR A 462 9.38 -3.54 -16.33
N TRP A 463 8.44 -3.23 -15.44
CA TRP A 463 8.17 -3.93 -14.19
C TRP A 463 9.42 -4.12 -13.32
N LYS A 464 10.18 -3.05 -13.18
CA LYS A 464 11.39 -2.97 -12.35
C LYS A 464 11.62 -1.55 -11.87
N TYR A 465 12.43 -1.39 -10.85
CA TYR A 465 12.88 -0.08 -10.40
C TYR A 465 13.66 0.64 -11.49
N ASP A 466 13.38 1.91 -11.62
CA ASP A 466 14.04 2.85 -12.51
C ASP A 466 14.20 4.19 -11.78
N ASP A 467 15.10 5.05 -12.26
CA ASP A 467 15.42 6.32 -11.64
C ASP A 467 15.19 7.45 -12.64
N VAL A 468 14.73 8.59 -12.14
CA VAL A 468 14.72 9.85 -12.89
C VAL A 468 15.44 10.93 -12.09
N ILE A 469 16.36 11.65 -12.72
CA ILE A 469 17.05 12.77 -12.11
C ILE A 469 16.40 14.07 -12.58
N THR A 470 16.05 14.91 -11.61
CA THR A 470 15.41 16.20 -11.85
C THR A 470 16.22 17.31 -11.21
N LYS A 471 16.29 18.46 -11.89
CA LYS A 471 17.03 19.62 -11.43
C LYS A 471 16.42 20.91 -11.95
N LEU A 472 16.64 22.00 -11.26
CA LEU A 472 16.34 23.33 -11.76
C LEU A 472 17.38 23.77 -12.80
N SER A 473 17.03 24.75 -13.63
CA SER A 473 17.86 25.18 -14.76
C SER A 473 19.25 25.71 -14.38
N ASP A 474 19.42 26.14 -13.14
CA ASP A 474 20.67 26.68 -12.57
C ASP A 474 21.45 25.68 -11.71
N SER A 475 21.04 24.43 -11.66
CA SER A 475 21.71 23.37 -10.89
C SER A 475 22.86 22.74 -11.65
N THR A 476 23.98 22.49 -10.93
CA THR A 476 25.15 21.78 -11.45
C THR A 476 25.05 20.27 -11.38
N GLU A 477 24.10 19.73 -10.62
CA GLU A 477 23.87 18.29 -10.42
C GLU A 477 25.04 17.57 -9.72
N GLU A 478 25.72 18.31 -8.86
CA GLU A 478 26.86 17.76 -8.11
C GLU A 478 26.42 16.98 -6.86
N ASN A 479 25.25 17.33 -6.31
CA ASN A 479 24.79 16.79 -5.04
C ASN A 479 23.32 16.30 -5.10
N PRO A 480 23.05 15.18 -5.78
CA PRO A 480 21.67 14.66 -5.90
C PRO A 480 21.16 14.04 -4.60
N ALA A 481 19.99 14.45 -4.14
CA ALA A 481 19.26 13.75 -3.09
C ALA A 481 18.52 12.54 -3.64
N ASN A 482 18.59 11.38 -2.97
CA ASN A 482 17.86 10.18 -3.36
C ASN A 482 16.51 10.13 -2.66
N VAL A 483 15.44 9.93 -3.42
CA VAL A 483 14.07 9.81 -2.90
C VAL A 483 13.42 8.59 -3.53
N ASP A 484 12.87 7.71 -2.69
CA ASP A 484 11.98 6.62 -3.13
C ASP A 484 10.53 7.12 -3.10
N LEU A 485 9.88 7.10 -4.25
CA LEU A 485 8.47 7.46 -4.41
C LEU A 485 7.61 6.19 -4.50
N PHE A 486 7.36 5.58 -3.36
CA PHE A 486 6.57 4.37 -3.24
C PHE A 486 5.19 4.53 -3.87
N GLY A 487 4.82 3.58 -4.75
CA GLY A 487 3.54 3.57 -5.44
C GLY A 487 3.46 4.46 -6.69
N CYS A 488 4.52 5.16 -7.03
CA CYS A 488 4.63 5.80 -8.34
C CYS A 488 5.17 4.78 -9.35
N THR A 489 4.44 4.60 -10.46
CA THR A 489 4.83 3.68 -11.54
C THR A 489 5.02 4.36 -12.89
N ASP A 490 4.76 5.64 -12.95
CA ASP A 490 4.85 6.46 -14.14
C ASP A 490 6.06 7.41 -14.07
N LYS A 491 6.84 7.46 -15.17
CA LYS A 491 8.04 8.29 -15.25
C LYS A 491 7.72 9.78 -15.16
N ASP A 492 6.68 10.22 -15.89
CA ASP A 492 6.35 11.65 -15.97
C ASP A 492 5.80 12.15 -14.62
N HIS A 493 5.09 11.28 -13.88
CA HIS A 493 4.68 11.55 -12.51
C HIS A 493 5.90 11.68 -11.58
N ALA A 494 6.84 10.74 -11.63
CA ALA A 494 8.08 10.79 -10.83
C ALA A 494 8.90 12.04 -11.13
N GLU A 495 8.99 12.45 -12.41
CA GLU A 495 9.69 13.65 -12.85
C GLU A 495 9.03 14.93 -12.31
N ARG A 496 7.70 15.05 -12.41
CA ARG A 496 6.96 16.20 -11.85
C ARG A 496 7.17 16.35 -10.34
N GLU A 497 7.15 15.24 -9.61
CA GLU A 497 7.37 15.27 -8.16
C GLU A 497 8.83 15.60 -7.81
N GLY A 498 9.78 15.11 -8.58
CA GLY A 498 11.19 15.49 -8.43
C GLY A 498 11.44 16.98 -8.65
N TYR A 499 10.86 17.58 -9.69
CA TYR A 499 10.93 19.05 -9.91
C TYR A 499 10.32 19.83 -8.76
N TYR A 500 9.14 19.40 -8.28
CA TYR A 500 8.51 20.02 -7.12
C TYR A 500 9.42 19.96 -5.89
N MET A 501 10.09 18.83 -5.64
CA MET A 501 11.03 18.68 -4.54
C MET A 501 12.24 19.63 -4.66
N CYS A 502 12.83 19.74 -5.86
CA CYS A 502 13.89 20.71 -6.14
C CYS A 502 13.43 22.15 -5.87
N ALA A 503 12.22 22.50 -6.34
CA ALA A 503 11.66 23.84 -6.13
C ALA A 503 11.36 24.13 -4.66
N CYS A 504 10.84 23.18 -3.90
CA CYS A 504 10.65 23.30 -2.45
C CYS A 504 11.98 23.58 -1.75
N ASN A 505 13.03 22.81 -2.06
CA ASN A 505 14.35 23.02 -1.48
C ASN A 505 14.95 24.39 -1.82
N ARG A 506 14.67 24.91 -3.01
CA ARG A 506 15.16 26.21 -3.46
C ARG A 506 14.43 27.38 -2.84
N TYR A 507 13.10 27.32 -2.76
CA TYR A 507 12.26 28.50 -2.47
C TYR A 507 11.69 28.53 -1.06
N ARG A 508 11.59 27.39 -0.34
CA ARG A 508 11.05 27.31 1.03
C ARG A 508 12.16 27.16 2.05
N ARG A 509 12.88 28.28 2.32
CA ARG A 509 14.07 28.29 3.19
C ARG A 509 13.92 29.14 4.44
N LYS A 510 12.70 29.59 4.76
CA LYS A 510 12.44 30.42 5.93
C LYS A 510 11.44 29.72 6.83
N TYR A 511 11.92 29.28 7.99
CA TYR A 511 11.07 28.74 9.04
C TYR A 511 10.67 29.85 9.99
N ILE A 512 9.39 29.94 10.30
CA ILE A 512 8.83 30.96 11.14
C ILE A 512 8.01 30.29 12.22
N THR A 513 8.23 30.70 13.45
CA THR A 513 7.48 30.25 14.62
C THR A 513 7.10 31.44 15.46
N PHE A 514 5.87 31.51 15.89
CA PHE A 514 5.35 32.54 16.78
C PHE A 514 4.18 32.02 17.61
N GLN A 515 3.84 32.74 18.67
CA GLN A 515 2.67 32.46 19.48
C GLN A 515 1.64 33.57 19.30
N THR A 516 0.38 33.19 19.37
CA THR A 516 -0.75 34.07 19.34
C THR A 516 -1.81 33.59 20.34
N GLU A 517 -2.86 34.34 20.57
CA GLU A 517 -4.01 33.92 21.39
C GLU A 517 -4.84 32.85 20.65
N LEU A 518 -6.06 32.58 21.07
CA LEU A 518 -6.93 31.52 20.54
C LEU A 518 -7.22 31.65 19.04
N GLU A 519 -7.03 32.81 18.45
CA GLU A 519 -7.13 33.02 17.00
C GLU A 519 -6.12 32.18 16.19
N GLY A 520 -5.03 31.73 16.82
CA GLY A 520 -4.11 30.78 16.23
C GLY A 520 -4.72 29.41 15.90
N LEU A 521 -5.94 29.14 16.36
CA LEU A 521 -6.71 27.93 16.00
C LEU A 521 -7.49 28.09 14.68
N ILE A 522 -7.57 29.30 14.11
CA ILE A 522 -8.26 29.55 12.84
C ILE A 522 -7.53 28.83 11.69
N PRO A 523 -6.22 29.07 11.46
CA PRO A 523 -5.52 28.37 10.40
C PRO A 523 -5.21 26.94 10.80
N THR A 524 -5.23 26.06 9.80
CA THR A 524 -4.91 24.65 9.96
C THR A 524 -3.68 24.30 9.12
N TYR A 525 -3.19 23.07 9.27
CA TYR A 525 -2.06 22.58 8.47
C TYR A 525 -2.34 22.77 6.97
N GLY A 526 -1.34 23.29 6.24
CA GLY A 526 -1.44 23.56 4.81
C GLY A 526 -2.15 24.85 4.42
N ASP A 527 -2.69 25.62 5.38
CA ASP A 527 -3.29 26.91 5.09
C ASP A 527 -2.24 28.00 4.80
N LEU A 528 -2.62 28.92 3.93
CA LEU A 528 -1.84 30.11 3.65
C LEU A 528 -2.18 31.18 4.70
N ILE A 529 -1.16 31.78 5.30
CA ILE A 529 -1.31 32.92 6.22
C ILE A 529 -0.47 34.09 5.76
N SER A 530 -0.88 35.28 6.17
CA SER A 530 -0.14 36.51 5.96
C SER A 530 0.52 36.97 7.27
N ILE A 531 1.81 37.24 7.24
CA ILE A 531 2.60 37.67 8.40
C ILE A 531 3.19 39.02 8.12
N VAL A 532 2.95 39.99 9.02
CA VAL A 532 3.60 41.29 9.07
C VAL A 532 4.41 41.38 10.36
N HIS A 533 5.69 41.64 10.28
CA HIS A 533 6.56 41.78 11.45
C HIS A 533 7.80 42.65 11.15
N ASP A 534 8.12 43.56 12.10
CA ASP A 534 9.19 44.53 11.94
C ASP A 534 10.59 43.92 11.76
N MET A 535 10.81 42.74 12.38
CA MET A 535 12.09 42.02 12.25
C MET A 535 12.40 41.56 10.83
N CYS A 536 11.44 41.52 9.95
CA CYS A 536 11.60 40.99 8.59
C CYS A 536 11.63 42.07 7.52
N GLU A 537 11.43 43.33 7.87
CA GLU A 537 11.26 44.47 6.94
C GLU A 537 10.12 44.27 5.90
N TRP A 538 9.13 43.43 6.24
CA TRP A 538 8.01 43.08 5.36
C TRP A 538 6.77 43.83 5.74
N GLY A 539 6.71 45.06 5.29
CA GLY A 539 5.58 45.93 5.57
C GLY A 539 5.54 46.41 7.03
N GLN A 540 4.55 47.20 7.30
CA GLN A 540 4.24 47.73 8.62
C GLN A 540 2.80 47.32 8.97
N GLY A 541 2.54 46.96 10.21
CA GLY A 541 1.23 46.58 10.71
C GLY A 541 0.86 47.34 11.96
N GLY A 542 -0.43 47.48 12.19
CA GLY A 542 -1.01 48.17 13.35
C GLY A 542 -2.52 48.16 13.30
N GLU A 543 -3.16 49.12 14.00
CA GLU A 543 -4.61 49.26 14.10
C GLU A 543 -5.09 50.51 13.36
N VAL A 544 -6.35 50.48 12.88
CA VAL A 544 -7.04 51.66 12.37
C VAL A 544 -7.73 52.38 13.54
N LEU A 545 -7.27 53.59 13.84
CA LEU A 545 -7.79 54.37 14.98
C LEU A 545 -9.05 55.15 14.66
N SER A 546 -9.15 55.71 13.45
CA SER A 546 -10.35 56.46 13.02
C SER A 546 -10.47 56.55 11.51
N ILE A 547 -11.65 56.83 11.01
CA ILE A 547 -11.99 56.96 9.60
C ILE A 547 -12.69 58.31 9.37
N PHE A 548 -12.24 59.06 8.38
CA PHE A 548 -12.89 60.30 7.90
C PHE A 548 -13.02 60.26 6.37
N GLY A 549 -14.20 59.88 5.87
CA GLY A 549 -14.39 59.66 4.44
C GLY A 549 -13.51 58.52 3.93
N ASN A 550 -12.59 58.83 3.03
CA ASN A 550 -11.60 57.87 2.52
C ASN A 550 -10.20 57.97 3.18
N MET A 551 -10.10 58.78 4.25
CA MET A 551 -8.88 58.96 5.04
C MET A 551 -8.94 58.11 6.31
N LEU A 552 -7.90 57.28 6.51
CA LEU A 552 -7.71 56.47 7.70
C LEU A 552 -6.60 57.07 8.55
N LYS A 553 -6.80 57.10 9.86
CA LYS A 553 -5.73 57.38 10.84
C LYS A 553 -5.33 56.07 11.49
N LEU A 554 -4.03 55.82 11.45
CA LEU A 554 -3.42 54.55 11.88
C LEU A 554 -2.66 54.72 13.20
N SER A 555 -2.43 53.63 13.91
CA SER A 555 -1.68 53.61 15.18
C SER A 555 -0.18 53.83 15.00
N GLU A 556 0.37 53.60 13.78
CA GLU A 556 1.76 53.66 13.48
C GLU A 556 2.10 54.77 12.44
N ASN A 557 3.28 55.33 12.52
CA ASN A 557 3.83 56.17 11.47
C ASN A 557 4.40 55.30 10.35
N LEU A 558 3.85 55.46 9.15
CA LEU A 558 4.22 54.65 8.01
C LEU A 558 5.47 55.17 7.32
N ILE A 559 6.29 54.25 6.79
CA ILE A 559 7.48 54.57 6.00
C ILE A 559 7.09 54.63 4.52
N TRP A 560 6.96 55.85 4.02
CA TRP A 560 6.61 56.12 2.62
C TRP A 560 7.89 56.21 1.79
N LYS A 561 8.04 55.30 0.81
CA LYS A 561 9.22 55.28 -0.10
C LYS A 561 8.91 56.16 -1.31
N PRO A 562 9.71 57.17 -1.59
CA PRO A 562 9.47 58.06 -2.73
C PRO A 562 9.54 57.29 -4.07
N GLY A 563 8.52 57.47 -4.92
CA GLY A 563 8.46 56.87 -6.25
C GLY A 563 7.96 55.43 -6.29
N GLU A 564 7.62 54.83 -5.16
CA GLU A 564 6.99 53.50 -5.09
C GLU A 564 5.51 53.61 -4.85
N GLU A 565 4.74 52.69 -5.44
CA GLU A 565 3.31 52.53 -5.14
C GLU A 565 3.15 51.79 -3.81
N HIS A 566 2.29 52.32 -2.94
CA HIS A 566 2.01 51.75 -1.64
C HIS A 566 0.60 51.16 -1.60
N PHE A 567 0.44 50.11 -0.83
CA PHE A 567 -0.79 49.39 -0.66
C PHE A 567 -1.07 49.12 0.83
N ILE A 568 -2.32 48.98 1.17
CA ILE A 568 -2.79 48.59 2.49
C ILE A 568 -3.84 47.50 2.37
N SER A 569 -3.78 46.50 3.24
CA SER A 569 -4.77 45.43 3.39
C SER A 569 -5.22 45.39 4.83
N PHE A 570 -6.39 44.81 5.06
CA PHE A 570 -7.03 44.79 6.39
C PHE A 570 -7.32 43.36 6.81
N ARG A 571 -7.25 43.11 8.11
CA ARG A 571 -7.72 41.85 8.70
C ARG A 571 -9.25 41.93 8.81
N LEU A 572 -9.91 40.94 8.22
CA LEU A 572 -11.38 40.83 8.28
C LEU A 572 -11.85 40.23 9.61
N ALA A 573 -13.14 40.27 9.87
CA ALA A 573 -13.73 39.77 11.11
C ALA A 573 -13.57 38.23 11.31
N ASP A 574 -13.41 37.47 10.24
CA ASP A 574 -13.14 36.05 10.27
C ASP A 574 -11.63 35.70 10.42
N GLY A 575 -10.77 36.72 10.53
CA GLY A 575 -9.33 36.61 10.64
C GLY A 575 -8.59 36.62 9.31
N SER A 576 -9.28 36.48 8.19
CA SER A 576 -8.68 36.48 6.84
C SER A 576 -8.16 37.86 6.44
N MET A 577 -7.39 37.93 5.35
CA MET A 577 -6.84 39.16 4.82
C MET A 577 -7.66 39.65 3.62
N SER A 578 -7.96 40.94 3.58
CA SER A 578 -8.62 41.58 2.44
C SER A 578 -7.72 41.66 1.21
N SER A 579 -8.28 42.00 0.05
CA SER A 579 -7.50 42.47 -1.08
C SER A 579 -6.69 43.72 -0.71
N ALA A 580 -5.60 43.99 -1.48
CA ALA A 580 -4.77 45.17 -1.30
C ALA A 580 -5.42 46.40 -1.95
N PHE A 581 -5.52 47.49 -1.20
CA PHE A 581 -6.01 48.77 -1.69
C PHE A 581 -4.85 49.73 -1.93
N PRO A 582 -4.82 50.48 -3.03
CA PRO A 582 -3.85 51.52 -3.26
C PRO A 582 -3.93 52.59 -2.17
N ALA A 583 -2.81 52.94 -1.60
CA ALA A 583 -2.70 53.85 -0.46
C ALA A 583 -1.80 55.06 -0.80
N THR A 584 -2.28 56.27 -0.48
CA THR A 584 -1.49 57.50 -0.60
C THR A 584 -1.35 58.16 0.75
N ARG A 585 -0.27 58.90 0.96
CA ARG A 585 0.05 59.58 2.22
C ARG A 585 -0.93 60.72 2.47
N GLY A 586 -1.47 60.82 3.69
CA GLY A 586 -2.22 61.96 4.16
C GLY A 586 -1.34 63.16 4.59
N ALA A 587 -1.85 63.95 5.49
CA ALA A 587 -1.12 65.12 6.02
C ALA A 587 0.05 64.74 6.91
N VAL A 588 -0.03 63.62 7.61
CA VAL A 588 1.00 63.06 8.47
C VAL A 588 1.30 61.60 8.09
N ASP A 589 2.43 61.04 8.54
CA ASP A 589 2.86 59.69 8.18
C ASP A 589 1.91 58.59 8.69
N SER A 590 1.10 58.86 9.71
CA SER A 590 0.10 57.92 10.22
C SER A 590 -1.27 58.05 9.53
N GLU A 591 -1.38 58.87 8.49
CA GLU A 591 -2.62 59.01 7.71
C GLU A 591 -2.50 58.44 6.33
N VAL A 592 -3.48 57.64 5.95
CA VAL A 592 -3.59 56.98 4.65
C VAL A 592 -4.89 57.41 3.97
N VAL A 593 -4.79 57.82 2.72
CA VAL A 593 -5.94 58.07 1.86
C VAL A 593 -6.10 56.93 0.89
N LEU A 594 -7.26 56.29 0.92
CA LEU A 594 -7.62 55.20 0.02
C LEU A 594 -8.22 55.74 -1.26
N SER A 595 -7.86 55.17 -2.40
CA SER A 595 -8.47 55.49 -3.70
C SER A 595 -9.92 55.00 -3.80
N THR A 596 -10.21 53.88 -3.12
CA THR A 596 -11.55 53.25 -3.05
C THR A 596 -11.75 52.70 -1.66
N MET A 597 -12.91 53.00 -1.06
CA MET A 597 -13.25 52.42 0.26
C MET A 597 -13.59 50.93 0.14
N PRO A 598 -13.18 50.12 1.11
CA PRO A 598 -13.61 48.72 1.20
C PRO A 598 -15.13 48.59 1.32
N ASP A 599 -15.66 47.48 0.84
CA ASP A 599 -17.07 47.08 0.96
C ASP A 599 -17.41 46.36 2.29
N PHE A 600 -16.42 46.21 3.17
CA PHE A 600 -16.56 45.66 4.50
C PHE A 600 -16.34 46.72 5.59
N GLU A 601 -16.79 46.38 6.81
CA GLU A 601 -16.67 47.28 7.98
C GLU A 601 -15.21 47.36 8.48
N ILE A 602 -14.61 48.54 8.50
CA ILE A 602 -13.38 48.82 9.25
C ILE A 602 -13.81 49.32 10.65
N TYR A 603 -13.61 48.44 11.65
CA TYR A 603 -14.01 48.77 13.03
C TYR A 603 -12.92 49.58 13.75
N THR A 604 -13.29 50.72 14.30
CA THR A 604 -12.38 51.66 15.00
C THR A 604 -12.78 51.90 16.46
N GLY A 605 -13.82 51.18 16.96
CA GLY A 605 -14.36 51.35 18.31
C GLY A 605 -13.51 50.73 19.41
N THR A 606 -14.09 50.62 20.62
CA THR A 606 -13.43 50.05 21.80
C THR A 606 -14.13 48.82 22.38
N ALA A 607 -15.27 48.42 21.80
CA ALA A 607 -16.03 47.26 22.29
C ALA A 607 -15.47 45.91 21.83
N ARG A 608 -14.67 45.90 20.80
CA ARG A 608 -13.92 44.75 20.27
C ARG A 608 -12.59 45.24 19.75
N GLU A 609 -11.72 44.32 19.37
CA GLU A 609 -10.45 44.59 18.73
C GLU A 609 -10.65 45.45 17.46
N ARG A 610 -9.84 46.47 17.29
CA ARG A 610 -9.84 47.31 16.10
C ARG A 610 -9.34 46.56 14.88
N THR A 611 -9.78 47.00 13.70
CA THR A 611 -9.30 46.41 12.45
C THR A 611 -7.79 46.61 12.31
N HIS A 612 -7.04 45.50 12.18
CA HIS A 612 -5.62 45.53 11.90
C HIS A 612 -5.36 45.78 10.42
N PHE A 613 -4.21 46.37 10.13
CA PHE A 613 -3.77 46.63 8.77
C PHE A 613 -2.37 46.04 8.50
N ALA A 614 -2.07 45.77 7.22
CA ALA A 614 -0.75 45.55 6.66
C ALA A 614 -0.50 46.63 5.59
N PHE A 615 0.63 47.32 5.68
CA PHE A 615 1.01 48.38 4.75
C PHE A 615 2.39 48.13 4.17
N GLY A 616 2.58 48.41 2.90
CA GLY A 616 3.89 48.29 2.23
C GLY A 616 3.82 48.58 0.75
N THR A 617 4.95 48.35 0.06
CA THR A 617 5.04 48.46 -1.40
C THR A 617 4.58 47.16 -2.07
N LYS A 618 4.33 47.19 -3.38
CA LYS A 618 3.88 46.05 -4.16
C LYS A 618 4.78 44.83 -3.95
N GLY A 619 4.19 43.72 -3.45
CA GLY A 619 4.90 42.46 -3.18
C GLY A 619 5.75 42.44 -1.90
N LYS A 620 5.76 43.54 -1.11
CA LYS A 620 6.49 43.66 0.18
C LYS A 620 5.61 44.22 1.31
N MET A 621 4.33 43.92 1.26
CA MET A 621 3.37 44.37 2.27
C MET A 621 3.26 43.36 3.42
N SER A 622 3.37 42.10 3.12
CA SER A 622 3.38 41.00 4.11
C SER A 622 4.13 39.80 3.54
N MET A 623 4.56 38.91 4.41
CA MET A 623 5.09 37.63 4.01
C MET A 623 3.98 36.58 3.98
N MET A 624 3.82 35.95 2.85
CA MET A 624 2.95 34.77 2.74
C MET A 624 3.69 33.54 3.25
N ALA A 625 3.04 32.81 4.13
CA ALA A 625 3.60 31.59 4.72
C ALA A 625 2.56 30.48 4.77
N LYS A 626 3.03 29.25 4.61
CA LYS A 626 2.20 28.06 4.72
C LYS A 626 2.33 27.45 6.10
N VAL A 627 1.21 27.21 6.75
CA VAL A 627 1.18 26.60 8.09
C VAL A 627 1.61 25.14 8.01
N ILE A 628 2.59 24.79 8.84
CA ILE A 628 3.11 23.42 8.97
C ILE A 628 2.89 22.83 10.36
N GLY A 629 2.37 23.60 11.28
CA GLY A 629 2.00 23.14 12.61
C GLY A 629 1.23 24.19 13.39
N VAL A 630 0.23 23.73 14.14
CA VAL A 630 -0.56 24.53 15.09
C VAL A 630 -0.58 23.75 16.41
N ARG A 631 -0.09 24.37 17.49
CA ARG A 631 0.02 23.73 18.81
C ARG A 631 -0.62 24.60 19.88
N PRO A 632 -1.70 24.17 20.52
CA PRO A 632 -2.17 24.81 21.73
C PRO A 632 -1.13 24.71 22.87
N ARG A 633 -0.87 25.82 23.57
CA ARG A 633 0.06 25.92 24.68
C ARG A 633 -0.59 26.69 25.83
N GLY A 634 -1.45 26.02 26.59
CA GLY A 634 -2.26 26.66 27.63
C GLY A 634 -3.21 27.66 27.01
N ASP A 635 -3.04 28.96 27.34
CA ASP A 635 -3.90 30.05 26.85
C ASP A 635 -3.43 30.63 25.50
N THR A 636 -2.36 30.08 24.94
CA THR A 636 -1.75 30.52 23.67
C THR A 636 -1.70 29.42 22.65
N VAL A 637 -1.49 29.78 21.39
CA VAL A 637 -1.33 28.86 20.27
C VAL A 637 -0.01 29.16 19.56
N GLU A 638 0.86 28.18 19.48
CA GLU A 638 2.09 28.25 18.71
C GLU A 638 1.81 27.86 17.25
N ILE A 639 2.16 28.73 16.32
CA ILE A 639 2.09 28.47 14.88
C ILE A 639 3.50 28.32 14.34
N SER A 640 3.72 27.24 13.62
CA SER A 640 4.93 27.01 12.83
C SER A 640 4.55 27.08 11.35
N CYS A 641 5.32 27.78 10.55
CA CYS A 641 5.08 27.94 9.12
C CYS A 641 6.37 28.07 8.31
N VAL A 642 6.26 27.91 7.02
CA VAL A 642 7.33 28.08 6.05
C VAL A 642 6.91 29.13 5.02
N ASN A 643 7.85 29.91 4.51
CA ASN A 643 7.53 30.91 3.51
C ASN A 643 6.93 30.27 2.25
N GLU A 644 5.88 30.89 1.72
CA GLU A 644 5.28 30.50 0.46
C GLU A 644 5.96 31.19 -0.72
N SER A 645 6.04 30.48 -1.85
CA SER A 645 6.59 31.01 -3.09
C SER A 645 5.90 30.37 -4.30
N GLU A 646 5.45 31.17 -5.24
CA GLU A 646 4.89 30.70 -6.50
C GLU A 646 5.89 29.83 -7.31
N GLY A 647 7.20 30.06 -7.10
CA GLY A 647 8.26 29.29 -7.76
C GLY A 647 8.21 27.79 -7.48
N VAL A 648 7.59 27.38 -6.36
CA VAL A 648 7.43 25.96 -5.98
C VAL A 648 6.52 25.19 -6.93
N TYR A 649 5.57 25.86 -7.56
CA TYR A 649 4.53 25.25 -8.38
C TYR A 649 4.71 25.46 -9.89
N LYS A 650 5.77 26.13 -10.30
CA LYS A 650 6.10 26.34 -11.73
C LYS A 650 6.84 25.14 -12.30
N THR A 651 6.17 23.96 -12.27
CA THR A 651 6.71 22.68 -12.79
C THR A 651 5.97 22.25 -14.05
#